data_9af6809453f0a99f1d7212fb02e1ff74
#
_entry.id   9af6809453f0a99f1d7212fb02e1ff74
#
_cell.length_a   1.000
_cell.length_b   1.000
_cell.length_c   1.000
_cell.angle_alpha   90.00
_cell.angle_beta   90.00
_cell.angle_gamma   90.00
#
_symmetry.space_group_name_H-M   'P 1'
#
loop_
_entity.id
_entity.type
_entity.pdbx_description
1 polymer ?
#
loop_
_entity_poly.entity_id
_entity_poly.type
_entity_poly.pdbx_seq_one_letter_code
_entity_poly.pdbx_strand_id
1 'polypeptide(L)'
;MSTNLFQKIKNSNLVEIIRIYLPLTKRGANYLAICPFHNDSKPSLTINENKNIWKCFACGEGGDAITFVAKYKHLSSYQAAIRIARDLNWDSKLIDDFNQDHQHDEKLEKLANLNQVYLEFCQNFLLDKKNKLAQEYLEKRKIDSNLISYFGIGYNPNQDRTLYELLTNENAQFVNLDKNRIFSRQDVLDCNLIQISSNGNIYDTFRSRVIFSIKNETGEIVGFSGRSIDNTEPKYLNTKETNLFKKNQILYNWNLAKDNLANGALFITEGFMDVIALYKAEIKNAVATMGTAFSDYHLQMLKKTPTLKSVILAFDNDDAGLEATIKTGVKIGKNFNVYVVRPYDKQFKDLDELLNGTNPNMVSSIVNNQIHFSLFYLQILLKKYNLNNLANKQDFLMIALETIKKYGNILYKNDYLDFLINVCGYEKDILSNQIDNSLITNINFVQNQTNKSSFSNLEQKCQKYLNAFIHNWQRLIMACLINSDAVNKIKKHYPFYPKTKLYKKFDEQYDLFNNMLNILCDYYLEHPQIQGLTLSNYDELKSFIVDNAYSIDTNKYLDLFHKFLSDNTVVYKQYIYSENNLLESFKDCAINDLLIRQCLIILTYDKKINHRLDTKTYNDLMKKIDELKQWNLKENANGKTIWF
;
A
#
# COMPACT_ATOMS: atom_id res chain seq x y z
N MET A 1 -21.68 -5.90 18.28
CA MET A 1 -20.51 -6.60 17.71
C MET A 1 -20.81 -8.09 17.77
N SER A 2 -21.37 -8.67 16.71
CA SER A 2 -21.58 -10.13 16.63
C SER A 2 -20.22 -10.79 16.52
N THR A 3 -19.82 -11.58 17.49
CA THR A 3 -18.64 -12.43 17.41
C THR A 3 -18.92 -13.45 16.32
N ASN A 4 -18.28 -13.29 15.16
CA ASN A 4 -18.43 -14.21 14.03
C ASN A 4 -18.20 -15.65 14.52
N LEU A 5 -19.14 -16.56 14.23
CA LEU A 5 -19.10 -17.96 14.64
C LEU A 5 -17.75 -18.62 14.30
N PHE A 6 -17.18 -18.32 13.13
CA PHE A 6 -15.85 -18.78 12.74
C PHE A 6 -14.76 -18.35 13.74
N GLN A 7 -14.79 -17.11 14.21
CA GLN A 7 -13.81 -16.62 15.17
C GLN A 7 -13.97 -17.29 16.55
N LYS A 8 -15.22 -17.54 16.95
CA LYS A 8 -15.51 -18.25 18.19
C LYS A 8 -14.99 -19.69 18.14
N ILE A 9 -15.21 -20.41 17.03
CA ILE A 9 -14.68 -21.76 16.82
C ILE A 9 -13.16 -21.75 16.82
N LYS A 10 -12.53 -20.80 16.14
CA LYS A 10 -11.07 -20.67 16.07
C LYS A 10 -10.43 -20.45 17.44
N ASN A 11 -11.13 -19.76 18.34
CA ASN A 11 -10.68 -19.52 19.72
C ASN A 11 -11.06 -20.66 20.68
N SER A 12 -11.82 -21.65 20.25
CA SER A 12 -12.22 -22.81 21.06
C SER A 12 -11.15 -23.90 21.03
N ASN A 13 -11.14 -24.77 22.06
CA ASN A 13 -10.17 -25.84 22.16
C ASN A 13 -10.44 -26.93 21.10
N LEU A 14 -9.52 -27.10 20.17
CA LEU A 14 -9.59 -28.10 19.10
C LEU A 14 -9.73 -29.54 19.63
N VAL A 15 -9.07 -29.84 20.74
CA VAL A 15 -9.09 -31.18 21.34
C VAL A 15 -10.51 -31.54 21.81
N GLU A 16 -11.22 -30.60 22.41
CA GLU A 16 -12.64 -30.81 22.83
C GLU A 16 -13.54 -31.04 21.62
N ILE A 17 -13.33 -30.27 20.54
CA ILE A 17 -14.11 -30.41 19.31
C ILE A 17 -13.86 -31.78 18.66
N ILE A 18 -12.60 -32.17 18.45
CA ILE A 18 -12.26 -33.42 17.77
C ILE A 18 -12.65 -34.62 18.63
N ARG A 19 -12.66 -34.53 19.96
CA ARG A 19 -13.04 -35.59 20.88
C ARG A 19 -14.50 -36.01 20.70
N ILE A 20 -15.36 -35.12 20.20
CA ILE A 20 -16.75 -35.46 19.86
C ILE A 20 -16.81 -36.50 18.73
N TYR A 21 -15.82 -36.52 17.85
CA TYR A 21 -15.82 -37.33 16.63
C TYR A 21 -14.87 -38.52 16.68
N LEU A 22 -13.77 -38.43 17.45
CA LEU A 22 -12.74 -39.45 17.52
C LEU A 22 -12.24 -39.66 18.96
N PRO A 23 -11.94 -40.91 19.33
CA PRO A 23 -11.22 -41.20 20.58
C PRO A 23 -9.80 -40.65 20.50
N LEU A 24 -9.41 -39.84 21.49
CA LEU A 24 -8.10 -39.22 21.56
C LEU A 24 -7.28 -39.78 22.71
N THR A 25 -6.03 -40.16 22.43
CA THR A 25 -5.04 -40.60 23.43
C THR A 25 -4.00 -39.52 23.65
N LYS A 26 -3.83 -39.06 24.88
CA LYS A 26 -2.81 -38.04 25.21
C LYS A 26 -1.41 -38.64 25.17
N ARG A 27 -0.48 -37.99 24.47
CA ARG A 27 0.92 -38.36 24.43
C ARG A 27 1.81 -37.11 24.50
N GLY A 28 2.33 -36.86 25.69
CA GLY A 28 3.09 -35.63 25.97
C GLY A 28 2.23 -34.37 25.79
N ALA A 29 2.71 -33.42 24.99
CA ALA A 29 2.01 -32.16 24.68
C ALA A 29 0.96 -32.28 23.57
N ASN A 30 0.78 -33.49 22.97
CA ASN A 30 -0.13 -33.70 21.86
C ASN A 30 -1.16 -34.80 22.18
N TYR A 31 -2.20 -34.85 21.35
CA TYR A 31 -3.14 -35.97 21.33
C TYR A 31 -3.01 -36.74 20.00
N LEU A 32 -3.15 -38.05 20.07
CA LEU A 32 -3.06 -38.95 18.94
C LEU A 32 -4.42 -39.66 18.69
N ALA A 33 -4.72 -39.90 17.43
CA ALA A 33 -5.85 -40.70 16.99
C ALA A 33 -5.50 -41.47 15.71
N ILE A 34 -6.32 -42.49 15.40
CA ILE A 34 -6.36 -43.09 14.08
C ILE A 34 -6.94 -42.08 13.11
N CYS A 35 -6.25 -41.86 11.98
CA CYS A 35 -6.70 -40.89 11.01
C CYS A 35 -7.94 -41.37 10.25
N PRO A 36 -9.03 -40.57 10.21
CA PRO A 36 -10.26 -40.96 9.49
C PRO A 36 -10.19 -40.67 7.99
N PHE A 37 -9.13 -40.05 7.50
CA PHE A 37 -9.02 -39.54 6.12
C PHE A 37 -8.27 -40.49 5.18
N HIS A 38 -7.72 -41.60 5.71
CA HIS A 38 -7.09 -42.67 4.94
C HIS A 38 -7.24 -44.00 5.70
N ASN A 39 -6.93 -45.12 5.07
CA ASN A 39 -6.96 -46.42 5.73
C ASN A 39 -5.74 -46.51 6.72
N ASP A 40 -6.01 -46.27 7.98
CA ASP A 40 -5.02 -46.16 9.05
C ASP A 40 -5.18 -47.30 10.08
N SER A 41 -4.08 -47.98 10.36
CA SER A 41 -4.03 -49.08 11.37
C SER A 41 -3.25 -48.71 12.64
N LYS A 42 -2.54 -47.54 12.62
CA LYS A 42 -1.77 -47.00 13.75
C LYS A 42 -2.04 -45.53 13.90
N PRO A 43 -2.15 -45.00 15.15
CA PRO A 43 -2.40 -43.57 15.36
C PRO A 43 -1.39 -42.65 14.64
N SER A 44 -1.81 -42.04 13.55
CA SER A 44 -0.99 -41.12 12.72
C SER A 44 -1.49 -39.68 12.74
N LEU A 45 -2.74 -39.45 13.21
CA LEU A 45 -3.29 -38.12 13.39
C LEU A 45 -2.79 -37.52 14.70
N THR A 46 -2.16 -36.38 14.63
CA THR A 46 -1.67 -35.63 15.78
C THR A 46 -2.40 -34.32 15.94
N ILE A 47 -2.90 -34.02 17.14
CA ILE A 47 -3.55 -32.77 17.50
C ILE A 47 -2.67 -32.02 18.49
N ASN A 48 -2.29 -30.80 18.18
CA ASN A 48 -1.54 -29.92 19.06
C ASN A 48 -2.48 -28.89 19.71
N GLU A 49 -2.72 -29.08 21.00
CA GLU A 49 -3.63 -28.21 21.76
C GLU A 49 -3.15 -26.75 21.83
N ASN A 50 -1.85 -26.53 22.06
CA ASN A 50 -1.30 -25.17 22.18
C ASN A 50 -1.36 -24.36 20.87
N LYS A 51 -1.18 -25.05 19.74
CA LYS A 51 -1.24 -24.40 18.41
C LYS A 51 -2.64 -24.42 17.81
N ASN A 52 -3.57 -25.14 18.43
CA ASN A 52 -4.95 -25.31 17.97
C ASN A 52 -5.05 -25.86 16.52
N ILE A 53 -4.15 -26.81 16.16
CA ILE A 53 -4.04 -27.42 14.83
C ILE A 53 -3.98 -28.95 14.93
N TRP A 54 -4.44 -29.62 13.88
CA TRP A 54 -4.22 -31.05 13.70
C TRP A 54 -3.46 -31.34 12.42
N LYS A 55 -2.74 -32.46 12.38
CA LYS A 55 -2.03 -32.96 11.21
C LYS A 55 -1.92 -34.47 11.23
N CYS A 56 -2.18 -35.13 10.13
CA CYS A 56 -1.83 -36.51 9.89
C CYS A 56 -0.45 -36.60 9.22
N PHE A 57 0.46 -37.32 9.82
CA PHE A 57 1.81 -37.49 9.26
C PHE A 57 1.90 -38.60 8.21
N ALA A 58 0.84 -39.41 8.03
CA ALA A 58 0.79 -40.46 7.01
C ALA A 58 0.22 -39.95 5.68
N CYS A 59 -0.93 -39.28 5.71
CA CYS A 59 -1.56 -38.75 4.47
C CYS A 59 -1.29 -37.25 4.21
N GLY A 60 -0.64 -36.55 5.13
CA GLY A 60 -0.31 -35.13 4.98
C GLY A 60 -1.45 -34.14 5.28
N GLU A 61 -2.68 -34.61 5.48
CA GLU A 61 -3.85 -33.79 5.79
C GLU A 61 -3.71 -33.07 7.13
N GLY A 62 -4.23 -31.84 7.20
CA GLY A 62 -4.15 -31.03 8.41
C GLY A 62 -5.01 -29.76 8.33
N GLY A 63 -5.14 -29.06 9.46
CA GLY A 63 -5.91 -27.82 9.53
C GLY A 63 -6.37 -27.48 10.95
N ASP A 64 -7.46 -26.73 11.01
CA ASP A 64 -8.17 -26.29 12.24
C ASP A 64 -9.42 -27.17 12.51
N ALA A 65 -10.23 -26.79 13.50
CA ALA A 65 -11.46 -27.47 13.87
C ALA A 65 -12.47 -27.53 12.72
N ILE A 66 -12.64 -26.42 11.99
CA ILE A 66 -13.59 -26.33 10.89
C ILE A 66 -13.17 -27.24 9.75
N THR A 67 -11.90 -27.21 9.37
CA THR A 67 -11.33 -28.07 8.34
C THR A 67 -11.48 -29.55 8.69
N PHE A 68 -11.29 -29.91 9.98
CA PHE A 68 -11.46 -31.28 10.44
C PHE A 68 -12.91 -31.78 10.25
N VAL A 69 -13.88 -31.00 10.78
CA VAL A 69 -15.28 -31.41 10.75
C VAL A 69 -15.84 -31.37 9.32
N ALA A 70 -15.44 -30.38 8.51
CA ALA A 70 -15.79 -30.28 7.11
C ALA A 70 -15.39 -31.55 6.34
N LYS A 71 -14.14 -31.99 6.48
CA LYS A 71 -13.66 -33.24 5.85
C LYS A 71 -14.28 -34.49 6.45
N TYR A 72 -14.41 -34.58 7.77
CA TYR A 72 -14.91 -35.75 8.46
C TYR A 72 -16.40 -36.02 8.18
N LYS A 73 -17.19 -34.96 8.01
CA LYS A 73 -18.62 -35.02 7.73
C LYS A 73 -18.99 -34.77 6.27
N HIS A 74 -17.99 -34.51 5.39
CA HIS A 74 -18.22 -34.12 3.98
C HIS A 74 -19.13 -32.88 3.86
N LEU A 75 -18.84 -31.85 4.66
CA LEU A 75 -19.59 -30.60 4.74
C LEU A 75 -18.79 -29.45 4.16
N SER A 76 -19.47 -28.37 3.74
CA SER A 76 -18.82 -27.09 3.52
C SER A 76 -18.30 -26.51 4.84
N SER A 77 -17.35 -25.57 4.80
CA SER A 77 -16.83 -24.89 6.00
C SER A 77 -17.92 -24.21 6.82
N TYR A 78 -18.91 -23.64 6.13
CA TYR A 78 -20.09 -23.04 6.74
C TYR A 78 -20.95 -24.07 7.50
N GLN A 79 -21.28 -25.17 6.83
CA GLN A 79 -22.05 -26.25 7.45
C GLN A 79 -21.31 -26.91 8.62
N ALA A 80 -19.98 -27.03 8.50
CA ALA A 80 -19.13 -27.55 9.57
C ALA A 80 -19.13 -26.60 10.79
N ALA A 81 -19.11 -25.30 10.60
CA ALA A 81 -19.19 -24.32 11.69
C ALA A 81 -20.51 -24.43 12.45
N ILE A 82 -21.66 -24.54 11.76
CA ILE A 82 -22.96 -24.75 12.37
C ILE A 82 -22.99 -26.09 13.11
N ARG A 83 -22.42 -27.13 12.51
CA ARG A 83 -22.36 -28.45 13.11
C ARG A 83 -21.59 -28.44 14.42
N ILE A 84 -20.39 -27.82 14.45
CA ILE A 84 -19.59 -27.65 15.65
C ILE A 84 -20.37 -26.88 16.73
N ALA A 85 -21.04 -25.80 16.37
CA ALA A 85 -21.82 -24.99 17.31
C ALA A 85 -22.98 -25.81 17.94
N ARG A 86 -23.67 -26.65 17.15
CA ARG A 86 -24.73 -27.56 17.63
C ARG A 86 -24.17 -28.66 18.52
N ASP A 87 -23.07 -29.27 18.12
CA ASP A 87 -22.45 -30.37 18.87
C ASP A 87 -21.87 -29.91 20.22
N LEU A 88 -21.49 -28.62 20.30
CA LEU A 88 -21.07 -27.96 21.54
C LEU A 88 -22.22 -27.31 22.32
N ASN A 89 -23.46 -27.47 21.86
CA ASN A 89 -24.67 -26.88 22.46
C ASN A 89 -24.57 -25.36 22.68
N TRP A 90 -24.01 -24.67 21.70
CA TRP A 90 -23.97 -23.21 21.75
C TRP A 90 -25.34 -22.60 21.51
N ASP A 91 -25.52 -21.33 21.97
CA ASP A 91 -26.78 -20.60 21.85
C ASP A 91 -27.33 -20.63 20.41
N SER A 92 -28.58 -21.05 20.25
CA SER A 92 -29.27 -21.12 18.95
C SER A 92 -29.31 -19.75 18.26
N LYS A 93 -29.41 -18.64 19.02
CA LYS A 93 -29.39 -17.30 18.48
C LYS A 93 -28.08 -16.98 17.72
N LEU A 94 -26.95 -17.49 18.22
CA LEU A 94 -25.67 -17.34 17.53
C LEU A 94 -25.65 -18.05 16.16
N ILE A 95 -26.32 -19.20 16.09
CA ILE A 95 -26.43 -19.97 14.85
C ILE A 95 -27.41 -19.28 13.89
N ASP A 96 -28.51 -18.73 14.40
CA ASP A 96 -29.50 -18.02 13.60
C ASP A 96 -28.94 -16.72 13.02
N ASP A 97 -28.23 -15.94 13.84
CA ASP A 97 -27.53 -14.73 13.39
C ASP A 97 -26.49 -15.08 12.30
N PHE A 98 -25.72 -16.16 12.47
CA PHE A 98 -24.74 -16.64 11.50
C PHE A 98 -25.39 -17.12 10.20
N ASN A 99 -26.55 -17.77 10.28
CA ASN A 99 -27.35 -18.20 9.11
C ASN A 99 -27.85 -16.97 8.33
N GLN A 100 -28.35 -15.95 9.03
CA GLN A 100 -28.80 -14.71 8.40
C GLN A 100 -27.66 -13.97 7.71
N ASP A 101 -26.52 -13.85 8.38
CA ASP A 101 -25.31 -13.25 7.79
C ASP A 101 -24.88 -14.01 6.52
N HIS A 102 -24.87 -15.36 6.56
CA HIS A 102 -24.49 -16.18 5.41
C HIS A 102 -25.47 -16.05 4.24
N GLN A 103 -26.78 -16.07 4.52
CA GLN A 103 -27.79 -15.85 3.47
C GLN A 103 -27.67 -14.47 2.85
N HIS A 104 -27.30 -13.46 3.66
CA HIS A 104 -27.03 -12.12 3.16
C HIS A 104 -25.79 -12.12 2.25
N ASP A 105 -24.70 -12.76 2.67
CA ASP A 105 -23.45 -12.85 1.89
C ASP A 105 -23.67 -13.61 0.58
N GLU A 106 -24.38 -14.77 0.58
CA GLU A 106 -24.75 -15.50 -0.64
C GLU A 106 -25.60 -14.66 -1.59
N LYS A 107 -26.53 -13.86 -1.04
CA LYS A 107 -27.32 -12.94 -1.84
C LYS A 107 -26.44 -11.85 -2.47
N LEU A 108 -25.51 -11.25 -1.73
CA LEU A 108 -24.60 -10.25 -2.26
C LEU A 108 -23.69 -10.83 -3.35
N GLU A 109 -23.15 -12.03 -3.15
CA GLU A 109 -22.35 -12.72 -4.16
C GLU A 109 -23.15 -12.98 -5.43
N LYS A 110 -24.41 -13.45 -5.30
CA LYS A 110 -25.32 -13.61 -6.44
C LYS A 110 -25.56 -12.32 -7.19
N LEU A 111 -25.77 -11.20 -6.48
CA LEU A 111 -25.99 -9.89 -7.08
C LEU A 111 -24.71 -9.36 -7.75
N ALA A 112 -23.53 -9.59 -7.19
CA ALA A 112 -22.24 -9.25 -7.82
C ALA A 112 -22.04 -10.06 -9.11
N ASN A 113 -22.37 -11.34 -9.11
CA ASN A 113 -22.34 -12.18 -10.31
C ASN A 113 -23.33 -11.68 -11.37
N LEU A 114 -24.55 -11.26 -10.98
CA LEU A 114 -25.50 -10.62 -11.89
C LEU A 114 -24.90 -9.39 -12.57
N ASN A 115 -24.24 -8.51 -11.82
CA ASN A 115 -23.56 -7.35 -12.39
C ASN A 115 -22.45 -7.74 -13.38
N GLN A 116 -21.70 -8.80 -13.09
CA GLN A 116 -20.69 -9.32 -14.01
C GLN A 116 -21.31 -9.81 -15.32
N VAL A 117 -22.40 -10.59 -15.25
CA VAL A 117 -23.12 -11.08 -16.43
C VAL A 117 -23.74 -9.93 -17.23
N TYR A 118 -24.28 -8.91 -16.55
CA TYR A 118 -24.77 -7.69 -17.20
C TYR A 118 -23.68 -6.98 -17.99
N LEU A 119 -22.47 -6.84 -17.41
CA LEU A 119 -21.34 -6.24 -18.12
C LEU A 119 -20.96 -7.07 -19.37
N GLU A 120 -20.91 -8.39 -19.28
CA GLU A 120 -20.60 -9.28 -20.41
C GLU A 120 -21.57 -9.05 -21.58
N PHE A 121 -22.87 -8.93 -21.31
CA PHE A 121 -23.86 -8.59 -22.33
C PHE A 121 -23.63 -7.19 -22.91
N CYS A 122 -23.34 -6.20 -22.07
CA CYS A 122 -23.04 -4.85 -22.53
C CYS A 122 -21.77 -4.80 -23.40
N GLN A 123 -20.77 -5.60 -23.10
CA GLN A 123 -19.56 -5.71 -23.92
C GLN A 123 -19.85 -6.38 -25.27
N ASN A 124 -20.68 -7.42 -25.29
CA ASN A 124 -21.12 -8.06 -26.53
C ASN A 124 -21.91 -7.07 -27.42
N PHE A 125 -22.81 -6.29 -26.85
CA PHE A 125 -23.53 -5.25 -27.59
C PHE A 125 -22.59 -4.16 -28.11
N LEU A 126 -21.56 -3.79 -27.37
CA LEU A 126 -20.56 -2.83 -27.84
C LEU A 126 -19.82 -3.34 -29.10
N LEU A 127 -19.56 -4.64 -29.19
CA LEU A 127 -18.89 -5.26 -30.35
C LEU A 127 -19.81 -5.43 -31.56
N ASP A 128 -21.15 -5.36 -31.40
CA ASP A 128 -22.10 -5.48 -32.50
C ASP A 128 -21.98 -4.28 -33.44
N LYS A 129 -21.76 -4.56 -34.73
CA LYS A 129 -21.65 -3.55 -35.79
C LYS A 129 -22.87 -2.65 -35.94
N LYS A 130 -24.01 -3.03 -35.40
CA LYS A 130 -25.24 -2.19 -35.38
C LYS A 130 -25.12 -1.00 -34.42
N ASN A 131 -24.25 -1.08 -33.42
CA ASN A 131 -24.09 -0.08 -32.36
C ASN A 131 -22.94 0.90 -32.66
N LYS A 132 -22.86 1.39 -33.91
CA LYS A 132 -21.78 2.30 -34.38
C LYS A 132 -21.61 3.53 -33.52
N LEU A 133 -22.69 4.17 -33.06
CA LEU A 133 -22.61 5.39 -32.25
C LEU A 133 -21.80 5.19 -30.97
N ALA A 134 -21.91 4.02 -30.31
CA ALA A 134 -21.14 3.73 -29.12
C ALA A 134 -19.66 3.51 -29.47
N GLN A 135 -19.36 2.83 -30.57
CA GLN A 135 -18.00 2.59 -31.06
C GLN A 135 -17.33 3.91 -31.45
N GLU A 136 -18.01 4.76 -32.23
CA GLU A 136 -17.52 6.09 -32.64
C GLU A 136 -17.28 7.02 -31.42
N TYR A 137 -18.15 6.94 -30.39
CA TYR A 137 -17.95 7.68 -29.15
C TYR A 137 -16.64 7.27 -28.44
N LEU A 138 -16.37 5.96 -28.33
CA LEU A 138 -15.15 5.45 -27.69
C LEU A 138 -13.91 5.75 -28.52
N GLU A 139 -14.00 5.61 -29.85
CA GLU A 139 -12.91 5.94 -30.76
C GLU A 139 -12.54 7.43 -30.68
N LYS A 140 -13.53 8.33 -30.71
CA LYS A 140 -13.34 9.76 -30.53
C LYS A 140 -12.64 10.09 -29.19
N ARG A 141 -12.90 9.30 -28.15
CA ARG A 141 -12.27 9.41 -26.83
C ARG A 141 -10.94 8.65 -26.73
N LYS A 142 -10.48 8.04 -27.83
CA LYS A 142 -9.26 7.22 -27.87
C LYS A 142 -9.26 6.11 -26.80
N ILE A 143 -10.40 5.45 -26.61
CA ILE A 143 -10.60 4.33 -25.70
C ILE A 143 -10.55 3.05 -26.53
N ASP A 144 -9.43 2.35 -26.45
CA ASP A 144 -9.17 1.11 -27.18
C ASP A 144 -9.69 -0.15 -26.47
N SER A 145 -9.49 -1.31 -27.07
CA SER A 145 -9.93 -2.60 -26.53
C SER A 145 -9.28 -2.94 -25.17
N ASN A 146 -8.03 -2.49 -24.93
CA ASN A 146 -7.35 -2.70 -23.66
C ASN A 146 -8.01 -1.90 -22.54
N LEU A 147 -8.34 -0.64 -22.81
CA LEU A 147 -9.04 0.22 -21.87
C LEU A 147 -10.49 -0.27 -21.63
N ILE A 148 -11.17 -0.75 -22.67
CA ILE A 148 -12.49 -1.36 -22.56
C ILE A 148 -12.46 -2.54 -21.59
N SER A 149 -11.50 -3.43 -21.75
CA SER A 149 -11.33 -4.59 -20.87
C SER A 149 -10.92 -4.18 -19.45
N TYR A 150 -9.94 -3.29 -19.32
CA TYR A 150 -9.39 -2.86 -18.02
C TYR A 150 -10.43 -2.19 -17.14
N PHE A 151 -11.18 -1.22 -17.70
CA PHE A 151 -12.20 -0.48 -16.96
C PHE A 151 -13.59 -1.13 -16.97
N GLY A 152 -13.77 -2.23 -17.69
CA GLY A 152 -15.07 -2.88 -17.81
C GLY A 152 -16.09 -1.95 -18.47
N ILE A 153 -15.83 -1.60 -19.74
CA ILE A 153 -16.71 -0.71 -20.52
C ILE A 153 -17.59 -1.54 -21.44
N GLY A 154 -18.84 -1.16 -21.60
CA GLY A 154 -19.82 -1.81 -22.45
C GLY A 154 -20.84 -0.81 -23.04
N TYR A 155 -21.86 -1.32 -23.68
CA TYR A 155 -22.96 -0.50 -24.20
C TYR A 155 -24.30 -1.18 -23.94
N ASN A 156 -25.27 -0.44 -23.40
CA ASN A 156 -26.65 -0.87 -23.31
C ASN A 156 -27.46 -0.20 -24.45
N PRO A 157 -28.02 -0.99 -25.40
CA PRO A 157 -28.70 -0.45 -26.57
C PRO A 157 -29.98 0.28 -26.24
N ASN A 158 -30.51 1.03 -27.21
CA ASN A 158 -31.80 1.75 -27.07
C ASN A 158 -32.96 0.80 -27.30
N GLN A 159 -33.16 -0.16 -26.41
CA GLN A 159 -34.30 -1.07 -26.41
C GLN A 159 -34.82 -1.16 -24.96
N ASP A 160 -36.13 -1.26 -24.80
CA ASP A 160 -36.72 -1.09 -23.46
C ASP A 160 -36.38 -2.19 -22.49
N ARG A 161 -36.28 -3.44 -22.94
CA ARG A 161 -36.22 -4.63 -22.07
C ARG A 161 -35.14 -5.63 -22.46
N THR A 162 -34.21 -5.28 -23.34
CA THR A 162 -33.28 -6.23 -23.93
C THR A 162 -32.42 -6.95 -22.89
N LEU A 163 -31.78 -6.20 -21.98
CA LEU A 163 -30.93 -6.82 -20.97
C LEU A 163 -31.74 -7.47 -19.85
N TYR A 164 -32.90 -6.94 -19.51
CA TYR A 164 -33.83 -7.58 -18.58
C TYR A 164 -34.22 -8.99 -19.06
N GLU A 165 -34.65 -9.12 -20.32
CA GLU A 165 -35.06 -10.38 -20.90
C GLU A 165 -33.91 -11.39 -20.99
N LEU A 166 -32.71 -10.93 -21.31
CA LEU A 166 -31.51 -11.77 -21.34
C LEU A 166 -31.12 -12.28 -19.93
N LEU A 167 -31.24 -11.44 -18.90
CA LEU A 167 -30.85 -11.77 -17.54
C LEU A 167 -31.86 -12.69 -16.82
N THR A 168 -33.16 -12.56 -17.16
CA THR A 168 -34.24 -13.30 -16.51
C THR A 168 -34.68 -14.56 -17.28
N ASN A 169 -34.17 -14.77 -18.49
CA ASN A 169 -34.54 -15.86 -19.39
C ASN A 169 -36.07 -15.92 -19.69
N GLU A 170 -36.75 -14.75 -19.67
CA GLU A 170 -38.16 -14.68 -20.08
C GLU A 170 -38.37 -15.05 -21.58
N ASN A 171 -37.25 -14.99 -22.38
CA ASN A 171 -37.20 -15.42 -23.77
C ASN A 171 -36.06 -16.43 -23.98
N ALA A 172 -36.36 -17.72 -23.86
CA ALA A 172 -35.41 -18.84 -23.84
C ALA A 172 -34.55 -19.05 -25.14
N GLN A 173 -34.62 -18.17 -26.14
CA GLN A 173 -33.92 -18.34 -27.41
C GLN A 173 -32.39 -18.14 -27.35
N PHE A 174 -31.85 -17.65 -26.26
CA PHE A 174 -30.42 -17.40 -26.06
C PHE A 174 -29.73 -18.38 -25.10
N VAL A 175 -30.34 -19.51 -24.78
CA VAL A 175 -29.92 -20.36 -23.66
C VAL A 175 -28.94 -21.45 -24.07
N ASN A 176 -27.66 -21.10 -24.00
CA ASN A 176 -26.61 -21.99 -23.49
C ASN A 176 -25.97 -21.39 -22.22
N LEU A 177 -26.75 -20.70 -21.41
CA LEU A 177 -26.29 -20.14 -20.14
C LEU A 177 -26.33 -21.23 -19.07
N ASP A 178 -25.23 -21.35 -18.34
CA ASP A 178 -25.13 -22.14 -17.12
C ASP A 178 -26.33 -21.81 -16.21
N LYS A 179 -26.99 -22.82 -15.63
CA LYS A 179 -28.17 -22.63 -14.76
C LYS A 179 -27.94 -21.62 -13.64
N ASN A 180 -26.70 -21.38 -13.27
CA ASN A 180 -26.28 -20.40 -12.27
C ASN A 180 -26.34 -18.93 -12.76
N ARG A 181 -26.68 -18.69 -14.03
CA ARG A 181 -26.75 -17.34 -14.66
C ARG A 181 -28.19 -16.86 -14.90
N ILE A 182 -29.18 -17.53 -14.28
CA ILE A 182 -30.58 -17.10 -14.32
C ILE A 182 -30.91 -16.35 -13.03
N PHE A 183 -31.39 -15.13 -13.19
CA PHE A 183 -31.69 -14.22 -12.09
C PHE A 183 -33.19 -13.94 -12.02
N SER A 184 -33.69 -13.74 -10.81
CA SER A 184 -35.07 -13.32 -10.62
C SER A 184 -35.24 -11.84 -10.98
N ARG A 185 -36.47 -11.43 -11.32
CA ARG A 185 -36.81 -10.00 -11.48
C ARG A 185 -36.39 -9.18 -10.28
N GLN A 186 -36.53 -9.73 -9.07
CA GLN A 186 -36.16 -9.03 -7.84
C GLN A 186 -34.63 -8.83 -7.75
N ASP A 187 -33.82 -9.79 -8.16
CA ASP A 187 -32.35 -9.63 -8.20
C ASP A 187 -31.94 -8.48 -9.13
N VAL A 188 -32.58 -8.39 -10.31
CA VAL A 188 -32.30 -7.34 -11.30
C VAL A 188 -32.74 -5.96 -10.81
N LEU A 189 -33.87 -5.88 -10.05
CA LEU A 189 -34.29 -4.66 -9.36
C LEU A 189 -33.32 -4.28 -8.22
N ASP A 190 -32.90 -5.25 -7.42
CA ASP A 190 -31.98 -5.03 -6.30
C ASP A 190 -30.61 -4.48 -6.76
N CYS A 191 -30.18 -4.82 -7.98
CA CYS A 191 -29.00 -4.23 -8.64
C CYS A 191 -29.25 -2.89 -9.33
N ASN A 192 -30.51 -2.41 -9.36
CA ASN A 192 -30.93 -1.20 -10.09
C ASN A 192 -30.62 -1.23 -11.62
N LEU A 193 -30.62 -2.44 -12.21
CA LEU A 193 -30.42 -2.61 -13.65
C LEU A 193 -31.69 -2.37 -14.46
N ILE A 194 -32.86 -2.48 -13.82
CA ILE A 194 -34.16 -2.13 -14.38
C ILE A 194 -34.90 -1.16 -13.48
N GLN A 195 -35.87 -0.50 -14.06
CA GLN A 195 -36.84 0.35 -13.36
C GLN A 195 -38.28 -0.03 -13.79
N ILE A 196 -39.23 0.34 -12.94
CA ILE A 196 -40.65 0.15 -13.22
C ILE A 196 -41.30 1.55 -13.35
N SER A 197 -41.92 1.79 -14.47
CA SER A 197 -42.66 3.04 -14.68
C SER A 197 -43.93 3.10 -13.81
N SER A 198 -44.56 4.30 -13.73
CA SER A 198 -45.85 4.48 -13.04
C SER A 198 -46.97 3.59 -13.60
N ASN A 199 -46.84 3.16 -14.86
CA ASN A 199 -47.81 2.30 -15.54
C ASN A 199 -47.46 0.79 -15.39
N GLY A 200 -46.47 0.46 -14.56
CA GLY A 200 -46.04 -0.93 -14.32
C GLY A 200 -45.11 -1.53 -15.39
N ASN A 201 -44.74 -0.79 -16.42
CA ASN A 201 -43.84 -1.25 -17.46
C ASN A 201 -42.40 -1.31 -16.96
N ILE A 202 -41.73 -2.42 -17.26
CA ILE A 202 -40.31 -2.64 -16.94
C ILE A 202 -39.47 -2.08 -18.09
N TYR A 203 -38.37 -1.42 -17.74
CA TYR A 203 -37.39 -0.95 -18.70
C TYR A 203 -35.98 -0.99 -18.12
N ASP A 204 -34.97 -1.19 -18.99
CA ASP A 204 -33.56 -1.17 -18.62
C ASP A 204 -33.15 0.23 -18.13
N THR A 205 -32.41 0.31 -17.01
CA THR A 205 -32.02 1.59 -16.40
C THR A 205 -31.10 2.40 -17.29
N PHE A 206 -30.16 1.74 -17.98
CA PHE A 206 -29.06 2.38 -18.69
C PHE A 206 -29.22 2.40 -20.22
N ARG A 207 -30.44 2.47 -20.73
CA ARG A 207 -30.71 2.51 -22.19
C ARG A 207 -29.95 3.61 -22.92
N SER A 208 -29.47 3.33 -24.13
CA SER A 208 -28.71 4.23 -24.99
C SER A 208 -27.45 4.81 -24.32
N ARG A 209 -26.80 4.02 -23.47
CA ARG A 209 -25.65 4.51 -22.70
C ARG A 209 -24.43 3.62 -22.88
N VAL A 210 -23.28 4.26 -23.00
CA VAL A 210 -21.99 3.61 -22.76
C VAL A 210 -21.84 3.39 -21.25
N ILE A 211 -21.57 2.15 -20.86
CA ILE A 211 -21.55 1.66 -19.49
C ILE A 211 -20.12 1.57 -18.99
N PHE A 212 -19.88 2.06 -17.80
CA PHE A 212 -18.62 1.95 -17.07
C PHE A 212 -18.87 1.18 -15.77
N SER A 213 -18.19 0.08 -15.56
CA SER A 213 -18.37 -0.71 -14.34
C SER A 213 -17.75 -0.02 -13.13
N ILE A 214 -18.44 -0.09 -12.00
CA ILE A 214 -17.97 0.43 -10.71
C ILE A 214 -17.65 -0.78 -9.84
N LYS A 215 -16.39 -0.86 -9.35
CA LYS A 215 -15.88 -1.99 -8.59
C LYS A 215 -15.60 -1.59 -7.15
N ASN A 216 -15.79 -2.53 -6.22
CA ASN A 216 -15.41 -2.40 -4.82
C ASN A 216 -13.89 -2.63 -4.61
N GLU A 217 -13.42 -2.63 -3.35
CA GLU A 217 -12.01 -2.84 -2.99
C GLU A 217 -11.45 -4.20 -3.42
N THR A 218 -12.31 -5.21 -3.58
CA THR A 218 -11.95 -6.58 -4.01
C THR A 218 -11.99 -6.77 -5.51
N GLY A 219 -12.55 -5.80 -6.26
CA GLY A 219 -12.67 -5.83 -7.71
C GLY A 219 -14.01 -6.39 -8.22
N GLU A 220 -14.96 -6.70 -7.33
CA GLU A 220 -16.31 -7.11 -7.70
C GLU A 220 -17.12 -5.93 -8.21
N ILE A 221 -17.94 -6.14 -9.23
CA ILE A 221 -18.79 -5.09 -9.81
C ILE A 221 -19.99 -4.86 -8.91
N VAL A 222 -20.05 -3.68 -8.32
CA VAL A 222 -21.11 -3.27 -7.39
C VAL A 222 -22.16 -2.36 -8.01
N GLY A 223 -21.88 -1.80 -9.19
CA GLY A 223 -22.78 -0.93 -9.92
C GLY A 223 -22.17 -0.41 -11.21
N PHE A 224 -22.84 0.54 -11.83
CA PHE A 224 -22.46 1.09 -13.12
C PHE A 224 -22.68 2.60 -13.18
N SER A 225 -21.93 3.25 -14.08
CA SER A 225 -22.20 4.59 -14.56
C SER A 225 -22.50 4.54 -16.06
N GLY A 226 -23.62 5.07 -16.49
CA GLY A 226 -24.03 5.11 -17.89
C GLY A 226 -23.91 6.51 -18.47
N ARG A 227 -23.04 6.68 -19.48
CA ARG A 227 -22.89 7.92 -20.24
C ARG A 227 -23.85 7.95 -21.42
N SER A 228 -24.72 8.96 -21.49
CA SER A 228 -25.57 9.23 -22.66
C SER A 228 -24.70 9.57 -23.88
N ILE A 229 -25.02 8.99 -25.04
CA ILE A 229 -24.36 9.26 -26.31
C ILE A 229 -25.32 9.90 -27.34
N ASP A 230 -26.60 10.00 -27.01
CA ASP A 230 -27.68 10.58 -27.82
C ASP A 230 -28.25 11.89 -27.24
N ASN A 231 -27.48 12.52 -26.32
CA ASN A 231 -27.86 13.73 -25.59
C ASN A 231 -29.10 13.59 -24.67
N THR A 232 -29.50 12.37 -24.32
CA THR A 232 -30.53 12.11 -23.32
C THR A 232 -30.05 12.49 -21.93
N GLU A 233 -30.79 13.37 -21.23
CA GLU A 233 -30.49 13.75 -19.87
C GLU A 233 -30.88 12.62 -18.86
N PRO A 234 -30.14 12.45 -17.77
CA PRO A 234 -28.91 13.15 -17.41
C PRO A 234 -27.70 12.64 -18.22
N LYS A 235 -26.73 13.54 -18.47
CA LYS A 235 -25.45 13.21 -19.17
C LYS A 235 -24.79 11.97 -18.62
N TYR A 236 -24.72 11.82 -17.30
CA TYR A 236 -24.28 10.62 -16.57
C TYR A 236 -25.38 10.13 -15.65
N LEU A 237 -25.65 8.83 -15.70
CA LEU A 237 -26.57 8.14 -14.81
C LEU A 237 -25.80 7.08 -14.03
N ASN A 238 -25.78 7.19 -12.71
CA ASN A 238 -25.16 6.20 -11.84
C ASN A 238 -26.21 5.24 -11.25
N THR A 239 -25.79 4.00 -10.95
CA THR A 239 -26.58 3.10 -10.10
C THR A 239 -27.00 3.84 -8.82
N LYS A 240 -28.27 3.71 -8.43
CA LYS A 240 -28.76 4.21 -7.14
C LYS A 240 -28.18 3.39 -5.98
N GLU A 241 -28.30 3.90 -4.76
CA GLU A 241 -27.89 3.15 -3.56
C GLU A 241 -28.58 1.77 -3.54
N THR A 242 -27.79 0.72 -3.38
CA THR A 242 -28.24 -0.68 -3.27
C THR A 242 -27.56 -1.35 -2.10
N ASN A 243 -27.85 -2.64 -1.85
CA ASN A 243 -27.12 -3.42 -0.86
C ASN A 243 -25.65 -3.62 -1.24
N LEU A 244 -25.31 -3.69 -2.54
CA LEU A 244 -23.95 -3.79 -3.05
C LEU A 244 -23.25 -2.43 -3.17
N PHE A 245 -23.98 -1.38 -3.58
CA PHE A 245 -23.42 -0.10 -3.96
C PHE A 245 -23.77 1.00 -2.96
N LYS A 246 -22.76 1.46 -2.24
CA LYS A 246 -22.81 2.64 -1.36
C LYS A 246 -21.86 3.68 -1.92
N LYS A 247 -22.40 4.68 -2.63
CA LYS A 247 -21.62 5.67 -3.38
C LYS A 247 -20.57 6.39 -2.53
N ASN A 248 -20.89 6.70 -1.29
CA ASN A 248 -19.98 7.35 -0.34
C ASN A 248 -18.90 6.43 0.24
N GLN A 249 -18.89 5.14 -0.12
CA GLN A 249 -17.90 4.14 0.30
C GLN A 249 -17.01 3.68 -0.86
N ILE A 250 -17.25 4.14 -2.07
CA ILE A 250 -16.54 3.73 -3.28
C ILE A 250 -15.65 4.85 -3.80
N LEU A 251 -14.37 4.52 -4.02
CA LEU A 251 -13.49 5.27 -4.91
C LEU A 251 -13.33 4.48 -6.21
N TYR A 252 -13.76 5.07 -7.32
CA TYR A 252 -13.64 4.44 -8.63
C TYR A 252 -12.18 4.09 -8.94
N ASN A 253 -11.93 2.90 -9.45
CA ASN A 253 -10.60 2.36 -9.75
C ASN A 253 -9.69 2.06 -8.54
N TRP A 254 -10.20 2.15 -7.30
CA TRP A 254 -9.37 1.89 -6.12
C TRP A 254 -8.76 0.49 -6.10
N ASN A 255 -9.52 -0.52 -6.51
CA ASN A 255 -9.09 -1.92 -6.56
C ASN A 255 -7.78 -2.14 -7.35
N LEU A 256 -7.53 -1.32 -8.37
CA LEU A 256 -6.34 -1.40 -9.22
C LEU A 256 -5.31 -0.32 -8.86
N ALA A 257 -5.76 0.88 -8.50
CA ALA A 257 -4.89 2.00 -8.17
C ALA A 257 -4.03 1.75 -6.91
N LYS A 258 -4.59 1.05 -5.90
CA LYS A 258 -3.87 0.72 -4.65
C LYS A 258 -2.61 -0.12 -4.86
N ASP A 259 -2.58 -0.96 -5.89
CA ASP A 259 -1.44 -1.82 -6.23
C ASP A 259 -0.42 -1.10 -7.13
N ASN A 260 -0.78 0.09 -7.63
CA ASN A 260 0.03 0.91 -8.53
C ASN A 260 0.49 2.23 -7.89
N LEU A 261 0.59 2.33 -6.57
CA LEU A 261 1.01 3.54 -5.86
C LEU A 261 2.48 3.87 -6.12
N ALA A 262 2.74 4.55 -7.23
CA ALA A 262 4.08 5.03 -7.59
C ALA A 262 4.60 6.00 -6.53
N ASN A 263 5.73 5.70 -5.91
CA ASN A 263 6.33 6.49 -4.82
C ASN A 263 5.39 6.74 -3.61
N GLY A 264 4.32 5.92 -3.46
CA GLY A 264 3.32 6.10 -2.43
C GLY A 264 2.38 7.28 -2.68
N ALA A 265 2.19 7.71 -3.92
CA ALA A 265 1.29 8.78 -4.31
C ALA A 265 -0.03 8.24 -4.90
N LEU A 266 -1.13 8.96 -4.66
CA LEU A 266 -2.47 8.67 -5.20
C LEU A 266 -3.07 9.93 -5.76
N PHE A 267 -3.54 9.91 -7.01
CA PHE A 267 -4.35 10.97 -7.60
C PHE A 267 -5.83 10.77 -7.24
N ILE A 268 -6.51 11.85 -6.86
CA ILE A 268 -7.96 11.87 -6.63
C ILE A 268 -8.59 12.91 -7.55
N THR A 269 -9.51 12.46 -8.40
CA THR A 269 -10.29 13.26 -9.34
C THR A 269 -11.78 13.27 -8.98
N GLU A 270 -12.58 14.10 -9.66
CA GLU A 270 -14.04 14.07 -9.51
C GLU A 270 -14.67 12.99 -10.37
N GLY A 271 -14.29 12.95 -11.64
CA GLY A 271 -14.86 12.09 -12.66
C GLY A 271 -14.02 10.85 -12.97
N PHE A 272 -14.68 9.77 -13.33
CA PHE A 272 -13.97 8.55 -13.76
C PHE A 272 -13.33 8.70 -15.15
N MET A 273 -13.80 9.67 -15.96
CA MET A 273 -13.15 9.96 -17.25
C MET A 273 -11.75 10.54 -17.06
N ASP A 274 -11.54 11.35 -16.01
CA ASP A 274 -10.22 11.85 -15.65
C ASP A 274 -9.28 10.74 -15.23
N VAL A 275 -9.78 9.71 -14.51
CA VAL A 275 -9.01 8.51 -14.18
C VAL A 275 -8.59 7.76 -15.45
N ILE A 276 -9.50 7.60 -16.42
CA ILE A 276 -9.18 6.97 -17.72
C ILE A 276 -8.16 7.82 -18.50
N ALA A 277 -8.29 9.14 -18.47
CA ALA A 277 -7.37 10.05 -19.10
C ALA A 277 -5.96 9.97 -18.48
N LEU A 278 -5.87 9.94 -17.14
CA LEU A 278 -4.62 9.74 -16.42
C LEU A 278 -3.99 8.37 -16.72
N TYR A 279 -4.80 7.33 -16.79
CA TYR A 279 -4.31 5.99 -17.15
C TYR A 279 -3.72 5.95 -18.57
N LYS A 280 -4.36 6.59 -19.56
CA LYS A 280 -3.80 6.74 -20.92
C LYS A 280 -2.44 7.45 -20.92
N ALA A 281 -2.23 8.30 -19.93
CA ALA A 281 -1.00 9.02 -19.69
C ALA A 281 -0.01 8.25 -18.78
N GLU A 282 -0.17 6.93 -18.64
CA GLU A 282 0.64 6.02 -17.81
C GLU A 282 0.58 6.31 -16.30
N ILE A 283 -0.38 7.12 -15.83
CA ILE A 283 -0.62 7.40 -14.40
C ILE A 283 -1.71 6.44 -13.91
N LYS A 284 -1.29 5.27 -13.41
CA LYS A 284 -2.20 4.16 -13.03
C LYS A 284 -2.73 4.26 -11.59
N ASN A 285 -2.15 5.14 -10.77
CA ASN A 285 -2.48 5.39 -9.37
C ASN A 285 -3.51 6.51 -9.21
N ALA A 286 -4.60 6.45 -9.98
CA ALA A 286 -5.67 7.46 -9.96
C ALA A 286 -7.03 6.86 -9.58
N VAL A 287 -7.82 7.62 -8.81
CA VAL A 287 -9.18 7.27 -8.37
C VAL A 287 -10.13 8.44 -8.51
N ALA A 288 -11.44 8.17 -8.60
CA ALA A 288 -12.46 9.24 -8.62
C ALA A 288 -13.50 9.08 -7.52
N THR A 289 -14.04 10.23 -7.06
CA THR A 289 -15.14 10.30 -6.09
C THR A 289 -16.53 10.17 -6.76
N MET A 290 -16.60 10.23 -8.08
CA MET A 290 -17.78 10.07 -8.92
C MET A 290 -18.94 11.03 -8.56
N GLY A 291 -18.63 12.31 -8.33
CA GLY A 291 -19.64 13.35 -8.03
C GLY A 291 -20.23 13.23 -6.62
N THR A 292 -19.48 12.69 -5.67
CA THR A 292 -19.74 12.78 -4.23
C THR A 292 -18.61 13.51 -3.53
N ALA A 293 -18.93 14.16 -2.40
CA ALA A 293 -17.90 14.68 -1.53
C ALA A 293 -17.02 13.55 -0.99
N PHE A 294 -15.73 13.81 -0.83
CA PHE A 294 -14.80 12.87 -0.21
C PHE A 294 -15.23 12.53 1.23
N SER A 295 -15.61 11.28 1.48
CA SER A 295 -16.25 10.82 2.71
C SER A 295 -15.24 10.47 3.82
N ASP A 296 -15.75 10.24 5.04
CA ASP A 296 -14.93 9.68 6.13
C ASP A 296 -14.56 8.22 5.87
N TYR A 297 -15.39 7.48 5.17
CA TYR A 297 -15.07 6.12 4.73
C TYR A 297 -13.87 6.12 3.78
N HIS A 298 -13.85 7.04 2.78
CA HIS A 298 -12.70 7.21 1.89
C HIS A 298 -11.43 7.51 2.68
N LEU A 299 -11.50 8.41 3.68
CA LEU A 299 -10.36 8.71 4.55
C LEU A 299 -9.87 7.47 5.30
N GLN A 300 -10.77 6.65 5.85
CA GLN A 300 -10.40 5.42 6.55
C GLN A 300 -9.78 4.39 5.61
N MET A 301 -10.28 4.28 4.38
CA MET A 301 -9.72 3.44 3.33
C MET A 301 -8.27 3.83 3.01
N LEU A 302 -8.00 5.13 2.81
CA LEU A 302 -6.64 5.63 2.60
C LEU A 302 -5.72 5.36 3.80
N LYS A 303 -6.20 5.55 5.02
CA LYS A 303 -5.43 5.29 6.25
C LYS A 303 -5.05 3.83 6.45
N LYS A 304 -5.85 2.90 5.94
CA LYS A 304 -5.57 1.46 5.99
C LYS A 304 -4.50 1.03 4.99
N THR A 305 -4.02 1.92 4.12
CA THR A 305 -3.04 1.63 3.08
C THR A 305 -1.64 2.12 3.50
N PRO A 306 -0.78 1.24 4.07
CA PRO A 306 0.50 1.67 4.68
C PRO A 306 1.50 2.23 3.67
N THR A 307 1.37 1.86 2.39
CA THR A 307 2.24 2.32 1.30
C THR A 307 1.90 3.73 0.84
N LEU A 308 0.71 4.24 1.14
CA LEU A 308 0.26 5.57 0.75
C LEU A 308 0.93 6.65 1.63
N LYS A 309 1.62 7.61 1.01
CA LYS A 309 2.35 8.71 1.67
C LYS A 309 1.80 10.07 1.31
N SER A 310 1.36 10.22 0.07
CA SER A 310 0.89 11.49 -0.47
C SER A 310 -0.37 11.34 -1.30
N VAL A 311 -1.17 12.39 -1.33
CA VAL A 311 -2.39 12.48 -2.12
C VAL A 311 -2.32 13.71 -3.01
N ILE A 312 -2.64 13.55 -4.28
CA ILE A 312 -2.63 14.60 -5.28
C ILE A 312 -4.07 14.88 -5.69
N LEU A 313 -4.60 16.04 -5.32
CA LEU A 313 -5.94 16.46 -5.67
C LEU A 313 -5.94 17.07 -7.06
N ALA A 314 -6.72 16.50 -7.95
CA ALA A 314 -6.87 16.93 -9.35
C ALA A 314 -8.34 17.03 -9.73
N PHE A 315 -9.06 17.89 -9.01
CA PHE A 315 -10.48 18.16 -9.23
C PHE A 315 -10.71 19.15 -10.37
N ASP A 316 -11.97 19.29 -10.80
CA ASP A 316 -12.37 20.15 -11.91
C ASP A 316 -11.92 21.61 -11.70
N ASN A 317 -11.69 22.33 -12.79
CA ASN A 317 -11.18 23.70 -12.79
C ASN A 317 -12.32 24.75 -12.74
N ASP A 318 -13.38 24.43 -11.99
CA ASP A 318 -14.50 25.31 -11.72
C ASP A 318 -14.62 25.62 -10.21
N ASP A 319 -15.58 26.45 -9.83
CA ASP A 319 -15.77 26.85 -8.43
C ASP A 319 -16.16 25.68 -7.53
N ALA A 320 -16.92 24.72 -8.05
CA ALA A 320 -17.29 23.51 -7.31
C ALA A 320 -16.07 22.62 -7.05
N GLY A 321 -15.21 22.41 -8.05
CA GLY A 321 -13.95 21.67 -7.92
C GLY A 321 -12.96 22.37 -7.00
N LEU A 322 -12.92 23.72 -7.02
CA LEU A 322 -12.13 24.48 -6.06
C LEU A 322 -12.59 24.25 -4.62
N GLU A 323 -13.91 24.30 -4.38
CA GLU A 323 -14.48 24.05 -3.06
C GLU A 323 -14.22 22.60 -2.61
N ALA A 324 -14.38 21.62 -3.51
CA ALA A 324 -14.08 20.21 -3.27
C ALA A 324 -12.60 20.00 -2.92
N THR A 325 -11.68 20.68 -3.63
CA THR A 325 -10.23 20.65 -3.35
C THR A 325 -9.95 21.13 -1.93
N ILE A 326 -10.51 22.26 -1.53
CA ILE A 326 -10.32 22.83 -0.19
C ILE A 326 -10.88 21.89 0.88
N LYS A 327 -12.14 21.44 0.74
CA LYS A 327 -12.79 20.55 1.72
C LYS A 327 -12.03 19.25 1.87
N THR A 328 -11.61 18.65 0.76
CA THR A 328 -10.86 17.39 0.77
C THR A 328 -9.46 17.60 1.35
N GLY A 329 -8.74 18.64 0.93
CA GLY A 329 -7.40 18.95 1.44
C GLY A 329 -7.38 19.20 2.95
N VAL A 330 -8.36 19.96 3.47
CA VAL A 330 -8.53 20.17 4.92
C VAL A 330 -8.79 18.84 5.66
N LYS A 331 -9.60 17.96 5.06
CA LYS A 331 -9.97 16.68 5.66
C LYS A 331 -8.78 15.71 5.75
N ILE A 332 -7.98 15.62 4.69
CA ILE A 332 -6.89 14.63 4.59
C ILE A 332 -5.52 15.18 4.97
N GLY A 333 -5.31 16.51 4.92
CA GLY A 333 -4.02 17.16 5.10
C GLY A 333 -3.38 16.98 6.48
N LYS A 334 -4.14 16.51 7.47
CA LYS A 334 -3.61 16.11 8.79
C LYS A 334 -2.98 14.70 8.80
N ASN A 335 -3.24 13.89 7.77
CA ASN A 335 -2.85 12.49 7.74
C ASN A 335 -1.86 12.18 6.60
N PHE A 336 -1.88 12.97 5.54
CA PHE A 336 -1.08 12.75 4.34
C PHE A 336 -0.44 14.05 3.86
N ASN A 337 0.68 13.94 3.14
CA ASN A 337 1.17 15.05 2.34
C ASN A 337 0.22 15.26 1.17
N VAL A 338 -0.40 16.43 1.11
CA VAL A 338 -1.41 16.75 0.08
C VAL A 338 -0.84 17.74 -0.90
N TYR A 339 -0.98 17.41 -2.16
CA TYR A 339 -0.63 18.26 -3.29
C TYR A 339 -1.89 18.58 -4.09
N VAL A 340 -1.87 19.71 -4.77
CA VAL A 340 -2.93 20.14 -5.68
C VAL A 340 -2.31 20.32 -7.05
N VAL A 341 -2.91 19.75 -8.07
CA VAL A 341 -2.56 20.04 -9.44
C VAL A 341 -3.04 21.44 -9.72
N ARG A 342 -2.13 22.35 -10.11
CA ARG A 342 -2.50 23.71 -10.46
C ARG A 342 -3.50 23.71 -11.59
N PRO A 343 -4.54 24.55 -11.50
CA PRO A 343 -5.45 24.73 -12.62
C PRO A 343 -4.64 25.06 -13.88
N TYR A 344 -4.91 24.30 -14.92
CA TYR A 344 -4.39 24.55 -16.26
C TYR A 344 -4.93 25.89 -16.77
N ASP A 345 -4.45 26.26 -17.92
CA ASP A 345 -5.06 27.34 -18.66
C ASP A 345 -6.60 27.22 -18.57
N LYS A 346 -7.28 28.32 -18.24
CA LYS A 346 -8.74 28.37 -17.98
C LYS A 346 -9.60 27.80 -19.11
N GLN A 347 -9.01 27.54 -20.28
CA GLN A 347 -9.70 26.95 -21.43
C GLN A 347 -10.10 25.47 -21.23
N PHE A 348 -9.50 24.75 -20.27
CA PHE A 348 -9.82 23.34 -20.01
C PHE A 348 -10.57 23.20 -18.68
N LYS A 349 -11.70 22.50 -18.72
CA LYS A 349 -12.53 22.29 -17.55
C LYS A 349 -11.95 21.21 -16.63
N ASP A 350 -11.55 20.08 -17.22
CA ASP A 350 -11.12 18.89 -16.52
C ASP A 350 -9.90 18.26 -17.19
N LEU A 351 -9.33 17.22 -16.56
CA LEU A 351 -8.19 16.49 -17.09
C LEU A 351 -8.51 15.72 -18.38
N ASP A 352 -9.73 15.24 -18.53
CA ASP A 352 -10.14 14.53 -19.74
C ASP A 352 -10.13 15.46 -20.97
N GLU A 353 -10.62 16.71 -20.85
CA GLU A 353 -10.53 17.70 -21.91
C GLU A 353 -9.09 18.06 -22.24
N LEU A 354 -8.26 18.30 -21.21
CA LEU A 354 -6.86 18.64 -21.38
C LEU A 354 -6.09 17.53 -22.13
N LEU A 355 -6.21 16.28 -21.67
CA LEU A 355 -5.44 15.17 -22.19
C LEU A 355 -5.91 14.66 -23.55
N ASN A 356 -7.18 14.87 -23.93
CA ASN A 356 -7.70 14.56 -25.26
C ASN A 356 -7.46 15.70 -26.28
N GLY A 357 -7.33 16.95 -25.83
CA GLY A 357 -7.17 18.13 -26.66
C GLY A 357 -5.74 18.55 -26.98
N THR A 358 -4.73 18.01 -26.26
CA THR A 358 -3.35 18.50 -26.31
C THR A 358 -2.29 17.41 -26.49
N ASN A 359 -1.06 17.85 -26.68
CA ASN A 359 0.12 16.98 -26.87
C ASN A 359 0.38 16.14 -25.61
N PRO A 360 0.72 14.83 -25.72
CA PRO A 360 1.11 13.95 -24.60
C PRO A 360 2.18 14.51 -23.65
N ASN A 361 3.03 15.41 -24.15
CA ASN A 361 4.04 16.08 -23.32
C ASN A 361 3.48 17.00 -22.23
N MET A 362 2.19 17.37 -22.27
CA MET A 362 1.57 18.17 -21.19
C MET A 362 1.27 17.34 -19.93
N VAL A 363 1.22 16.03 -20.02
CA VAL A 363 1.06 15.16 -18.84
C VAL A 363 2.22 15.33 -17.87
N SER A 364 3.45 15.41 -18.39
CA SER A 364 4.63 15.68 -17.56
C SER A 364 4.54 17.06 -16.89
N SER A 365 3.94 18.06 -17.53
CA SER A 365 3.73 19.37 -16.92
C SER A 365 2.71 19.33 -15.78
N ILE A 366 1.68 18.49 -15.88
CA ILE A 366 0.67 18.28 -14.82
C ILE A 366 1.32 17.64 -13.59
N VAL A 367 2.11 16.60 -13.81
CA VAL A 367 2.79 15.88 -12.72
C VAL A 367 3.85 16.77 -12.06
N ASN A 368 4.52 17.62 -12.83
CA ASN A 368 5.62 18.48 -12.35
C ASN A 368 5.15 19.81 -11.74
N ASN A 369 3.93 20.27 -12.02
CA ASN A 369 3.37 21.53 -11.53
C ASN A 369 2.44 21.38 -10.31
N GLN A 370 2.74 20.42 -9.43
CA GLN A 370 2.02 20.23 -8.18
C GLN A 370 2.44 21.28 -7.15
N ILE A 371 1.46 21.91 -6.50
CA ILE A 371 1.70 22.80 -5.37
C ILE A 371 1.27 22.09 -4.07
N HIS A 372 2.04 22.23 -3.01
CA HIS A 372 1.61 21.70 -1.70
C HIS A 372 0.32 22.38 -1.23
N PHE A 373 -0.61 21.59 -0.68
CA PHE A 373 -1.95 22.06 -0.32
C PHE A 373 -1.95 23.30 0.59
N SER A 374 -1.03 23.38 1.54
CA SER A 374 -0.95 24.56 2.42
C SER A 374 -0.66 25.85 1.67
N LEU A 375 0.27 25.85 0.70
CA LEU A 375 0.56 27.01 -0.16
C LEU A 375 -0.63 27.35 -1.05
N PHE A 376 -1.25 26.33 -1.67
CA PHE A 376 -2.46 26.52 -2.44
C PHE A 376 -3.57 27.17 -1.58
N TYR A 377 -3.77 26.66 -0.36
CA TYR A 377 -4.80 27.17 0.53
C TYR A 377 -4.52 28.61 0.99
N LEU A 378 -3.26 28.96 1.24
CA LEU A 378 -2.84 30.32 1.54
C LEU A 378 -3.16 31.28 0.37
N GLN A 379 -2.93 30.87 -0.87
CA GLN A 379 -3.26 31.67 -2.07
C GLN A 379 -4.80 31.91 -2.18
N ILE A 380 -5.62 30.94 -1.81
CA ILE A 380 -7.07 31.08 -1.79
C ILE A 380 -7.52 31.98 -0.65
N LEU A 381 -6.96 31.82 0.55
CA LEU A 381 -7.29 32.67 1.70
C LEU A 381 -6.93 34.13 1.40
N LEU A 382 -5.80 34.39 0.77
CA LEU A 382 -5.35 35.73 0.39
C LEU A 382 -6.41 36.52 -0.40
N LYS A 383 -7.16 35.86 -1.30
CA LYS A 383 -8.21 36.51 -2.10
C LYS A 383 -9.36 37.10 -1.26
N LYS A 384 -9.47 36.70 0.00
CA LYS A 384 -10.55 37.15 0.93
C LYS A 384 -10.16 38.39 1.73
N TYR A 385 -8.89 38.83 1.67
CA TYR A 385 -8.33 39.91 2.49
C TYR A 385 -7.89 41.10 1.63
N ASN A 386 -8.29 42.30 2.03
CA ASN A 386 -7.76 43.53 1.45
C ASN A 386 -6.50 43.94 2.23
N LEU A 387 -5.34 43.66 1.68
CA LEU A 387 -4.04 43.87 2.34
C LEU A 387 -3.58 45.35 2.37
N ASN A 388 -4.33 46.29 1.79
CA ASN A 388 -4.08 47.72 1.95
C ASN A 388 -4.42 48.21 3.36
N ASN A 389 -5.19 47.44 4.14
CA ASN A 389 -5.52 47.71 5.51
C ASN A 389 -4.60 46.93 6.44
N LEU A 390 -3.95 47.60 7.39
CA LEU A 390 -2.99 47.00 8.33
C LEU A 390 -3.64 45.91 9.21
N ALA A 391 -4.87 46.13 9.67
CA ALA A 391 -5.60 45.13 10.47
C ALA A 391 -5.85 43.84 9.68
N ASN A 392 -6.36 43.96 8.42
CA ASN A 392 -6.56 42.82 7.55
C ASN A 392 -5.26 42.06 7.22
N LYS A 393 -4.15 42.80 7.14
CA LYS A 393 -2.82 42.22 6.91
C LYS A 393 -2.36 41.39 8.12
N GLN A 394 -2.59 41.87 9.34
CA GLN A 394 -2.32 41.14 10.57
C GLN A 394 -3.20 39.91 10.72
N ASP A 395 -4.53 40.04 10.46
CA ASP A 395 -5.47 38.94 10.48
C ASP A 395 -5.09 37.85 9.47
N PHE A 396 -4.71 38.25 8.25
CA PHE A 396 -4.24 37.30 7.24
C PHE A 396 -2.98 36.56 7.72
N LEU A 397 -1.99 37.28 8.29
CA LEU A 397 -0.78 36.65 8.79
C LEU A 397 -1.08 35.62 9.89
N MET A 398 -1.96 35.94 10.81
CA MET A 398 -2.37 35.00 11.88
C MET A 398 -3.00 33.73 11.32
N ILE A 399 -3.93 33.87 10.37
CA ILE A 399 -4.58 32.74 9.70
C ILE A 399 -3.60 31.94 8.84
N ALA A 400 -2.66 32.62 8.19
CA ALA A 400 -1.62 31.96 7.39
C ALA A 400 -0.70 31.11 8.28
N LEU A 401 -0.23 31.64 9.41
CA LEU A 401 0.56 30.90 10.38
C LEU A 401 -0.21 29.70 10.96
N GLU A 402 -1.51 29.87 11.25
CA GLU A 402 -2.36 28.77 11.70
C GLU A 402 -2.54 27.69 10.62
N THR A 403 -2.65 28.10 9.36
CA THR A 403 -2.72 27.19 8.22
C THR A 403 -1.42 26.42 8.05
N ILE A 404 -0.28 27.08 8.13
CA ILE A 404 1.03 26.44 8.10
C ILE A 404 1.19 25.48 9.29
N LYS A 405 0.73 25.88 10.48
CA LYS A 405 0.70 25.03 11.67
C LYS A 405 -0.13 23.75 11.48
N LYS A 406 -1.24 23.80 10.74
CA LYS A 406 -2.16 22.65 10.57
C LYS A 406 -1.79 21.73 9.42
N TYR A 407 -1.29 22.30 8.32
CA TYR A 407 -1.13 21.60 7.05
C TYR A 407 0.27 21.77 6.45
N GLY A 408 1.13 22.59 7.04
CA GLY A 408 2.46 22.89 6.52
C GLY A 408 3.41 21.70 6.64
N ASN A 409 4.41 21.71 5.76
CA ASN A 409 5.50 20.76 5.77
C ASN A 409 6.82 21.55 5.80
N ILE A 410 7.78 21.12 6.62
CA ILE A 410 9.07 21.78 6.81
C ILE A 410 9.85 21.95 5.50
N LEU A 411 9.66 21.04 4.55
CA LEU A 411 10.29 21.09 3.24
C LEU A 411 9.93 22.36 2.42
N TYR A 412 8.77 22.97 2.71
CA TYR A 412 8.27 24.17 2.03
C TYR A 412 8.45 25.43 2.85
N LYS A 413 9.34 25.42 3.86
CA LYS A 413 9.58 26.60 4.72
C LYS A 413 9.96 27.83 3.93
N ASN A 414 10.86 27.70 2.97
CA ASN A 414 11.29 28.83 2.12
C ASN A 414 10.14 29.35 1.25
N ASP A 415 9.31 28.47 0.71
CA ASP A 415 8.15 28.88 -0.08
C ASP A 415 7.12 29.64 0.76
N TYR A 416 6.90 29.27 2.03
CA TYR A 416 6.06 30.02 2.97
C TYR A 416 6.66 31.39 3.28
N LEU A 417 7.98 31.46 3.50
CA LEU A 417 8.69 32.70 3.76
C LEU A 417 8.56 33.64 2.58
N ASP A 418 8.91 33.18 1.39
CA ASP A 418 8.85 33.99 0.16
C ASP A 418 7.43 34.46 -0.12
N PHE A 419 6.43 33.59 0.06
CA PHE A 419 5.02 33.95 -0.08
C PHE A 419 4.62 35.05 0.91
N LEU A 420 4.91 34.89 2.21
CA LEU A 420 4.49 35.84 3.25
C LEU A 420 5.30 37.15 3.20
N ILE A 421 6.57 37.15 2.81
CA ILE A 421 7.36 38.36 2.58
C ILE A 421 6.72 39.18 1.45
N ASN A 422 6.44 38.54 0.31
CA ASN A 422 5.87 39.21 -0.86
C ASN A 422 4.46 39.77 -0.59
N VAL A 423 3.66 39.06 0.21
CA VAL A 423 2.28 39.41 0.49
C VAL A 423 2.15 40.40 1.65
N CYS A 424 2.87 40.16 2.75
CA CYS A 424 2.72 40.94 3.98
C CYS A 424 3.80 42.04 4.14
N GLY A 425 4.95 41.91 3.45
CA GLY A 425 6.04 42.88 3.52
C GLY A 425 6.73 42.96 4.90
N TYR A 426 6.67 41.89 5.72
CA TYR A 426 7.41 41.82 6.97
C TYR A 426 8.84 41.32 6.73
N GLU A 427 9.75 41.69 7.66
CA GLU A 427 11.13 41.23 7.60
C GLU A 427 11.26 39.72 7.70
N LYS A 428 12.22 39.18 6.93
CA LYS A 428 12.46 37.73 6.80
C LYS A 428 12.70 37.04 8.15
N ASP A 429 13.47 37.67 9.03
CA ASP A 429 13.86 37.08 10.32
C ASP A 429 12.67 36.96 11.28
N ILE A 430 11.76 37.94 11.27
CA ILE A 430 10.53 37.91 12.07
C ILE A 430 9.63 36.77 11.60
N LEU A 431 9.40 36.66 10.28
CA LEU A 431 8.55 35.61 9.71
C LEU A 431 9.17 34.23 9.86
N SER A 432 10.51 34.11 9.72
CA SER A 432 11.20 32.82 9.87
C SER A 432 10.97 32.22 11.25
N ASN A 433 11.13 33.00 12.31
CA ASN A 433 10.90 32.56 13.69
C ASN A 433 9.44 32.14 13.93
N GLN A 434 8.48 32.88 13.38
CA GLN A 434 7.04 32.55 13.51
C GLN A 434 6.65 31.27 12.75
N ILE A 435 7.21 31.07 11.55
CA ILE A 435 6.99 29.87 10.75
C ILE A 435 7.63 28.65 11.44
N ASP A 436 8.84 28.78 11.98
CA ASP A 436 9.49 27.69 12.73
C ASP A 436 8.65 27.27 13.93
N ASN A 437 8.15 28.22 14.72
CA ASN A 437 7.26 27.93 15.84
C ASN A 437 5.96 27.25 15.38
N SER A 438 5.41 27.63 14.23
CA SER A 438 4.21 27.03 13.66
C SER A 438 4.47 25.59 13.17
N LEU A 439 5.59 25.33 12.55
CA LEU A 439 5.97 24.01 12.05
C LEU A 439 6.38 23.04 13.16
N ILE A 440 7.07 23.52 14.20
CA ILE A 440 7.47 22.72 15.38
C ILE A 440 6.22 22.21 16.11
N THR A 441 5.17 23.03 16.24
CA THR A 441 3.92 22.59 16.86
C THR A 441 3.17 21.55 16.06
N ASN A 442 3.35 21.50 14.74
CA ASN A 442 2.80 20.40 13.89
C ASN A 442 3.47 19.06 14.18
N ILE A 443 4.78 19.07 14.36
CA ILE A 443 5.52 17.87 14.76
C ILE A 443 4.98 17.35 16.09
N ASN A 444 4.70 18.24 17.05
CA ASN A 444 4.14 17.89 18.36
C ASN A 444 2.65 17.47 18.31
N PHE A 445 1.84 18.00 17.39
CA PHE A 445 0.41 17.64 17.27
C PHE A 445 0.19 16.29 16.61
N VAL A 446 0.99 15.95 15.61
CA VAL A 446 1.03 14.60 15.02
C VAL A 446 1.54 13.59 16.06
N GLN A 447 2.46 14.00 16.92
CA GLN A 447 3.01 13.19 18.00
C GLN A 447 2.04 12.97 19.17
N ASN A 448 1.21 13.96 19.55
CA ASN A 448 0.30 13.83 20.70
C ASN A 448 -0.93 12.94 20.46
N GLN A 449 -1.34 12.70 19.22
CA GLN A 449 -2.36 11.68 18.89
C GLN A 449 -1.79 10.28 18.71
N THR A 450 -0.46 10.16 18.56
CA THR A 450 0.25 8.89 18.35
C THR A 450 1.09 8.47 19.57
N ASN A 451 1.13 9.27 20.65
CA ASN A 451 2.14 9.25 21.72
C ASN A 451 2.15 8.05 22.69
N LYS A 452 1.34 7.00 22.47
CA LYS A 452 1.59 5.70 23.14
C LYS A 452 1.96 4.57 22.19
N SER A 453 1.71 4.70 20.87
CA SER A 453 2.03 3.66 19.89
C SER A 453 3.22 4.00 18.96
N SER A 454 3.62 5.30 18.87
CA SER A 454 4.65 5.73 17.91
C SER A 454 6.09 5.58 18.41
N PHE A 455 6.32 5.71 19.72
CA PHE A 455 7.65 5.47 20.31
C PHE A 455 8.07 4.02 20.14
N SER A 456 7.17 3.08 20.43
CA SER A 456 7.40 1.65 20.17
C SER A 456 7.62 1.36 18.70
N ASN A 457 6.97 2.11 17.80
CA ASN A 457 7.07 1.93 16.36
C ASN A 457 8.39 2.47 15.79
N LEU A 458 8.92 3.59 16.33
CA LEU A 458 10.21 4.15 15.89
C LEU A 458 11.38 3.34 16.44
N GLU A 459 11.30 2.89 17.70
CA GLU A 459 12.27 1.95 18.28
C GLU A 459 12.26 0.61 17.54
N GLN A 460 11.09 0.10 17.16
CA GLN A 460 10.95 -1.10 16.32
C GLN A 460 11.55 -0.88 14.91
N LYS A 461 11.37 0.29 14.30
CA LYS A 461 12.01 0.63 13.02
C LYS A 461 13.53 0.72 13.16
N CYS A 462 14.05 1.39 14.20
CA CYS A 462 15.48 1.39 14.49
C CYS A 462 16.02 -0.02 14.66
N GLN A 463 15.33 -0.87 15.41
CA GLN A 463 15.74 -2.26 15.61
C GLN A 463 15.70 -3.07 14.30
N LYS A 464 14.70 -2.84 13.45
CA LYS A 464 14.61 -3.46 12.11
C LYS A 464 15.80 -3.06 11.23
N TYR A 465 16.15 -1.77 11.19
CA TYR A 465 17.29 -1.30 10.41
C TYR A 465 18.63 -1.79 11.01
N LEU A 466 18.74 -1.85 12.33
CA LEU A 466 19.90 -2.40 13.00
C LEU A 466 20.08 -3.88 12.67
N ASN A 467 19.02 -4.67 12.69
CA ASN A 467 19.07 -6.09 12.32
C ASN A 467 19.46 -6.28 10.84
N ALA A 468 18.92 -5.45 9.93
CA ALA A 468 19.28 -5.47 8.52
C ALA A 468 20.75 -5.05 8.31
N PHE A 469 21.22 -4.03 9.02
CA PHE A 469 22.61 -3.59 9.03
C PHE A 469 23.55 -4.72 9.49
N ILE A 470 23.25 -5.36 10.62
CA ILE A 470 24.04 -6.47 11.15
C ILE A 470 24.09 -7.63 10.14
N HIS A 471 22.96 -7.99 9.54
CA HIS A 471 22.87 -9.07 8.56
C HIS A 471 23.70 -8.78 7.29
N ASN A 472 23.61 -7.56 6.77
CA ASN A 472 24.40 -7.16 5.59
C ASN A 472 25.89 -7.07 5.90
N TRP A 473 26.28 -6.59 7.09
CA TRP A 473 27.66 -6.62 7.55
C TRP A 473 28.22 -8.05 7.68
N GLN A 474 27.44 -8.95 8.24
CA GLN A 474 27.84 -10.37 8.30
C GLN A 474 28.11 -10.93 6.90
N ARG A 475 27.27 -10.59 5.91
CA ARG A 475 27.50 -10.97 4.51
C ARG A 475 28.78 -10.38 3.94
N LEU A 476 29.06 -9.11 4.22
CA LEU A 476 30.28 -8.44 3.75
C LEU A 476 31.54 -9.06 4.38
N ILE A 477 31.54 -9.34 5.68
CA ILE A 477 32.65 -10.02 6.35
C ILE A 477 32.84 -11.45 5.79
N MET A 478 31.74 -12.18 5.56
CA MET A 478 31.82 -13.50 4.91
C MET A 478 32.43 -13.43 3.50
N ALA A 479 32.07 -12.41 2.71
CA ALA A 479 32.67 -12.19 1.40
C ALA A 479 34.18 -11.89 1.51
N CYS A 480 34.58 -11.08 2.49
CA CYS A 480 35.98 -10.79 2.78
C CYS A 480 36.76 -12.02 3.23
N LEU A 481 36.17 -12.94 4.02
CA LEU A 481 36.77 -14.20 4.43
C LEU A 481 37.02 -15.14 3.25
N ILE A 482 36.09 -15.15 2.27
CA ILE A 482 36.16 -16.06 1.12
C ILE A 482 37.07 -15.51 0.01
N ASN A 483 37.17 -14.18 -0.12
CA ASN A 483 37.85 -13.52 -1.24
C ASN A 483 38.60 -12.27 -0.77
N SER A 484 39.93 -12.30 -0.86
CA SER A 484 40.79 -11.15 -0.51
C SER A 484 40.53 -9.90 -1.32
N ASP A 485 40.11 -10.01 -2.62
CA ASP A 485 39.76 -8.87 -3.46
C ASP A 485 38.55 -8.10 -2.94
N ALA A 486 37.61 -8.81 -2.26
CA ALA A 486 36.44 -8.17 -1.67
C ALA A 486 36.85 -7.16 -0.57
N VAL A 487 37.87 -7.48 0.22
CA VAL A 487 38.40 -6.62 1.28
C VAL A 487 38.87 -5.27 0.70
N ASN A 488 39.66 -5.30 -0.36
CA ASN A 488 40.20 -4.10 -1.01
C ASN A 488 39.08 -3.22 -1.63
N LYS A 489 38.09 -3.88 -2.25
CA LYS A 489 36.91 -3.19 -2.83
C LYS A 489 36.06 -2.53 -1.74
N ILE A 490 35.77 -3.23 -0.65
CA ILE A 490 34.97 -2.70 0.45
C ILE A 490 35.70 -1.55 1.15
N LYS A 491 36.99 -1.70 1.50
CA LYS A 491 37.78 -0.68 2.17
C LYS A 491 37.88 0.60 1.32
N LYS A 492 38.01 0.45 0.00
CA LYS A 492 38.11 1.59 -0.93
C LYS A 492 36.80 2.37 -1.05
N HIS A 493 35.66 1.72 -0.88
CA HIS A 493 34.37 2.26 -1.27
C HIS A 493 33.37 2.44 -0.11
N TYR A 494 33.63 1.86 1.07
CA TYR A 494 32.72 2.01 2.21
C TYR A 494 32.88 3.41 2.85
N PRO A 495 31.79 4.21 2.93
CA PRO A 495 31.86 5.50 3.59
C PRO A 495 31.94 5.31 5.11
N PHE A 496 33.12 5.46 5.69
CA PHE A 496 33.30 5.47 7.14
C PHE A 496 32.74 6.77 7.72
N TYR A 497 31.59 6.69 8.37
CA TYR A 497 31.01 7.80 9.08
C TYR A 497 31.51 7.89 10.51
N PRO A 498 31.72 9.07 11.08
CA PRO A 498 32.11 9.20 12.48
C PRO A 498 31.02 8.65 13.39
N LYS A 499 31.44 8.09 14.56
CA LYS A 499 30.54 7.55 15.57
C LYS A 499 29.45 8.54 15.93
N THR A 500 28.22 8.07 16.05
CA THR A 500 27.08 8.92 16.39
C THR A 500 27.07 9.34 17.84
N LYS A 501 27.65 8.53 18.74
CA LYS A 501 27.56 8.64 20.21
C LYS A 501 26.11 8.68 20.74
N LEU A 502 25.15 8.34 19.92
CA LEU A 502 23.73 8.49 20.17
C LEU A 502 23.06 7.20 20.62
N TYR A 503 23.61 6.05 20.18
CA TYR A 503 23.02 4.74 20.49
C TYR A 503 24.12 3.71 20.70
N LYS A 504 24.49 3.47 21.96
CA LYS A 504 25.60 2.61 22.37
C LYS A 504 25.63 1.24 21.66
N LYS A 505 24.47 0.57 21.55
CA LYS A 505 24.38 -0.74 20.91
C LYS A 505 24.71 -0.73 19.41
N PHE A 506 24.38 0.36 18.70
CA PHE A 506 24.73 0.55 17.30
C PHE A 506 26.23 0.82 17.14
N ASP A 507 26.75 1.75 17.95
CA ASP A 507 28.15 2.11 17.90
C ASP A 507 29.06 0.92 18.24
N GLU A 508 28.65 0.07 19.20
CA GLU A 508 29.35 -1.18 19.55
C GLU A 508 29.38 -2.19 18.38
N GLN A 509 28.27 -2.35 17.65
CA GLN A 509 28.22 -3.23 16.49
C GLN A 509 29.01 -2.67 15.31
N TYR A 510 28.91 -1.36 15.08
CA TYR A 510 29.68 -0.68 14.05
C TYR A 510 31.20 -0.83 14.27
N ASP A 511 31.68 -0.61 15.50
CA ASP A 511 33.07 -0.81 15.87
C ASP A 511 33.52 -2.25 15.68
N LEU A 512 32.68 -3.20 16.07
CA LEU A 512 32.98 -4.62 15.93
C LEU A 512 33.23 -4.99 14.46
N PHE A 513 32.32 -4.64 13.57
CA PHE A 513 32.45 -4.96 12.15
C PHE A 513 33.60 -4.21 11.46
N ASN A 514 33.80 -2.92 11.81
CA ASN A 514 34.89 -2.12 11.28
C ASN A 514 36.25 -2.72 11.69
N ASN A 515 36.39 -3.17 12.93
CA ASN A 515 37.62 -3.80 13.41
C ASN A 515 37.83 -5.15 12.71
N MET A 516 36.79 -5.96 12.53
CA MET A 516 36.91 -7.23 11.78
C MET A 516 37.39 -7.00 10.35
N LEU A 517 36.87 -5.96 9.67
CA LEU A 517 37.30 -5.59 8.32
C LEU A 517 38.75 -5.16 8.29
N ASN A 518 39.20 -4.36 9.27
CA ASN A 518 40.60 -3.92 9.37
C ASN A 518 41.53 -5.11 9.62
N ILE A 519 41.19 -6.03 10.54
CA ILE A 519 41.93 -7.27 10.80
C ILE A 519 42.11 -8.06 9.49
N LEU A 520 41.04 -8.26 8.72
CA LEU A 520 41.12 -8.98 7.45
C LEU A 520 41.98 -8.24 6.41
N CYS A 521 41.91 -6.90 6.37
CA CYS A 521 42.74 -6.08 5.51
C CYS A 521 44.25 -6.31 5.81
N ASP A 522 44.59 -6.15 7.07
CA ASP A 522 45.97 -6.25 7.51
C ASP A 522 46.50 -7.69 7.33
N TYR A 523 45.69 -8.68 7.64
CA TYR A 523 46.03 -10.11 7.41
C TYR A 523 46.33 -10.41 5.93
N TYR A 524 45.46 -9.96 4.99
CA TYR A 524 45.67 -10.20 3.56
C TYR A 524 46.85 -9.39 2.99
N LEU A 525 47.15 -8.22 3.56
CA LEU A 525 48.34 -7.46 3.18
C LEU A 525 49.63 -8.15 3.54
N GLU A 526 49.67 -8.85 4.70
CA GLU A 526 50.82 -9.62 5.14
C GLU A 526 50.89 -11.02 4.48
N HIS A 527 49.75 -11.53 4.01
CA HIS A 527 49.67 -12.88 3.40
C HIS A 527 49.07 -12.80 1.97
N PRO A 528 49.75 -12.13 1.01
CA PRO A 528 49.19 -11.88 -0.32
C PRO A 528 48.92 -13.14 -1.17
N GLN A 529 49.51 -14.30 -0.77
CA GLN A 529 49.29 -15.60 -1.40
C GLN A 529 47.93 -16.22 -1.04
N ILE A 530 47.30 -15.75 0.02
CA ILE A 530 46.01 -16.27 0.48
C ILE A 530 44.87 -15.51 -0.22
N GLN A 531 44.12 -16.23 -1.07
CA GLN A 531 43.00 -15.66 -1.80
C GLN A 531 41.66 -15.73 -1.03
N GLY A 532 41.58 -16.55 0.02
CA GLY A 532 40.44 -16.70 0.89
C GLY A 532 40.73 -17.59 2.08
N LEU A 533 40.04 -17.34 3.20
CA LEU A 533 40.17 -18.07 4.44
C LEU A 533 39.21 -19.25 4.50
N THR A 534 39.70 -20.35 5.10
CA THR A 534 38.95 -21.57 5.41
C THR A 534 39.22 -21.96 6.85
N LEU A 535 38.52 -22.96 7.37
CA LEU A 535 38.84 -23.52 8.69
C LEU A 535 40.28 -24.01 8.81
N SER A 536 40.90 -24.45 7.73
CA SER A 536 42.28 -24.88 7.70
C SER A 536 43.31 -23.74 7.92
N ASN A 537 42.95 -22.51 7.61
CA ASN A 537 43.79 -21.32 7.83
C ASN A 537 43.43 -20.56 9.12
N TYR A 538 42.47 -21.09 9.90
CA TYR A 538 41.98 -20.36 11.08
C TYR A 538 43.06 -20.19 12.16
N ASP A 539 43.90 -21.17 12.35
CA ASP A 539 44.96 -21.10 13.35
C ASP A 539 46.00 -20.03 12.99
N GLU A 540 46.30 -19.82 11.71
CA GLU A 540 47.18 -18.74 11.24
C GLU A 540 46.55 -17.37 11.49
N LEU A 541 45.29 -17.19 11.15
CA LEU A 541 44.54 -15.97 11.44
C LEU A 541 44.45 -15.71 12.95
N LYS A 542 44.25 -16.73 13.75
CA LYS A 542 44.22 -16.68 15.22
C LYS A 542 45.55 -16.15 15.78
N SER A 543 46.68 -16.72 15.34
CA SER A 543 48.01 -16.26 15.75
C SER A 543 48.22 -14.80 15.35
N PHE A 544 47.86 -14.43 14.11
CA PHE A 544 47.97 -13.07 13.63
C PHE A 544 47.18 -12.06 14.49
N ILE A 545 45.94 -12.40 14.89
CA ILE A 545 45.09 -11.54 15.74
C ILE A 545 45.71 -11.40 17.14
N VAL A 546 46.23 -12.45 17.70
CA VAL A 546 46.87 -12.47 19.05
C VAL A 546 48.13 -11.63 19.03
N ASP A 547 48.96 -11.78 17.99
CA ASP A 547 50.28 -11.12 17.89
C ASP A 547 50.14 -9.60 17.66
N ASN A 548 49.10 -9.18 16.97
CA ASN A 548 48.86 -7.76 16.65
C ASN A 548 48.00 -6.99 17.65
N ALA A 549 47.47 -7.65 18.69
CA ALA A 549 46.74 -7.05 19.83
C ALA A 549 45.68 -6.02 19.44
N TYR A 550 44.85 -6.33 18.43
CA TYR A 550 43.89 -5.39 17.82
C TYR A 550 42.80 -4.84 18.74
N SER A 551 42.53 -5.49 19.88
CA SER A 551 41.53 -4.99 20.82
C SER A 551 41.66 -5.60 22.21
N ILE A 552 41.00 -4.95 23.19
CA ILE A 552 40.90 -5.44 24.57
C ILE A 552 40.12 -6.78 24.66
N ASP A 553 39.32 -7.12 23.65
CA ASP A 553 38.45 -8.32 23.65
C ASP A 553 38.73 -9.23 22.44
N THR A 554 40.01 -9.67 22.33
CA THR A 554 40.49 -10.54 21.24
C THR A 554 39.66 -11.82 21.10
N ASN A 555 39.21 -12.42 22.21
CA ASN A 555 38.42 -13.65 22.18
C ASN A 555 37.09 -13.49 21.45
N LYS A 556 36.45 -12.33 21.57
CA LYS A 556 35.18 -12.04 20.88
C LYS A 556 35.33 -12.05 19.34
N TYR A 557 36.43 -11.53 18.82
CA TYR A 557 36.70 -11.56 17.38
C TYR A 557 37.03 -12.97 16.91
N LEU A 558 37.83 -13.73 17.68
CA LEU A 558 38.15 -15.10 17.40
C LEU A 558 36.90 -15.97 17.32
N ASP A 559 36.01 -15.86 18.29
CA ASP A 559 34.74 -16.60 18.31
C ASP A 559 33.86 -16.27 17.08
N LEU A 560 33.80 -14.99 16.69
CA LEU A 560 33.04 -14.59 15.53
C LEU A 560 33.64 -15.07 14.22
N PHE A 561 34.95 -14.97 14.04
CA PHE A 561 35.63 -15.51 12.85
C PHE A 561 35.50 -17.04 12.76
N HIS A 562 35.65 -17.73 13.86
CA HIS A 562 35.46 -19.18 13.91
C HIS A 562 33.98 -19.53 13.54
N LYS A 563 33.03 -18.83 14.10
CA LYS A 563 31.62 -19.03 13.77
C LYS A 563 31.35 -18.79 12.28
N PHE A 564 31.85 -17.70 11.70
CA PHE A 564 31.64 -17.41 10.27
C PHE A 564 32.31 -18.44 9.36
N LEU A 565 33.47 -19.00 9.74
CA LEU A 565 34.14 -20.01 8.97
C LEU A 565 33.47 -21.40 9.13
N SER A 566 32.87 -21.70 10.30
CA SER A 566 32.15 -22.95 10.57
C SER A 566 30.73 -22.99 10.00
N ASP A 567 30.02 -21.85 9.97
CA ASP A 567 28.66 -21.72 9.42
C ASP A 567 28.63 -21.79 7.88
N ASN A 568 29.69 -22.25 7.26
CA ASN A 568 29.94 -22.30 5.83
C ASN A 568 29.01 -23.30 5.11
N THR A 569 27.68 -23.08 5.17
CA THR A 569 26.73 -23.88 4.42
C THR A 569 26.78 -23.49 2.93
N VAL A 570 26.65 -24.48 2.06
CA VAL A 570 26.73 -24.45 0.59
C VAL A 570 25.89 -23.32 -0.04
N VAL A 571 24.84 -22.86 0.65
CA VAL A 571 23.93 -21.79 0.21
C VAL A 571 24.63 -20.43 0.12
N TYR A 572 25.57 -20.11 1.01
CA TYR A 572 26.28 -18.83 0.97
C TYR A 572 27.33 -18.77 -0.14
N LYS A 573 27.97 -19.90 -0.48
CA LYS A 573 28.97 -19.94 -1.56
C LYS A 573 28.41 -19.57 -2.92
N GLN A 574 27.20 -19.98 -3.27
CA GLN A 574 26.57 -19.66 -4.56
C GLN A 574 26.07 -18.21 -4.68
N TYR A 575 25.69 -17.60 -3.56
CA TYR A 575 25.09 -16.24 -3.58
C TYR A 575 26.14 -15.12 -3.62
N ILE A 576 27.33 -15.35 -3.07
CA ILE A 576 28.40 -14.34 -2.91
C ILE A 576 29.29 -14.23 -4.16
N TYR A 577 29.28 -15.20 -5.07
CA TYR A 577 30.19 -15.26 -6.21
C TYR A 577 29.91 -14.25 -7.34
N SER A 578 28.82 -13.52 -7.34
CA SER A 578 28.61 -12.48 -8.34
C SER A 578 29.03 -11.11 -7.79
N GLU A 579 29.85 -10.39 -8.55
CA GLU A 579 30.30 -9.03 -8.22
C GLU A 579 29.12 -8.08 -7.95
N ASN A 580 28.00 -8.28 -8.65
CA ASN A 580 26.75 -7.54 -8.48
C ASN A 580 26.13 -7.74 -7.10
N ASN A 581 26.12 -8.96 -6.55
CA ASN A 581 25.54 -9.27 -5.23
C ASN A 581 26.36 -8.68 -4.07
N LEU A 582 27.69 -8.62 -4.23
CA LEU A 582 28.58 -7.97 -3.26
C LEU A 582 28.30 -6.47 -3.21
N LEU A 583 28.20 -5.82 -4.38
CA LEU A 583 27.91 -4.40 -4.51
C LEU A 583 26.51 -4.04 -4.01
N GLU A 584 25.50 -4.88 -4.26
CA GLU A 584 24.16 -4.70 -3.68
C GLU A 584 24.17 -4.82 -2.14
N SER A 585 24.83 -5.82 -1.59
CA SER A 585 24.94 -5.98 -0.14
C SER A 585 25.66 -4.79 0.50
N PHE A 586 26.64 -4.21 -0.19
CA PHE A 586 27.36 -3.02 0.22
C PHE A 586 26.45 -1.78 0.22
N LYS A 587 25.70 -1.56 -0.87
CA LYS A 587 24.70 -0.49 -1.00
C LYS A 587 23.65 -0.56 0.10
N ASP A 588 23.10 -1.75 0.34
CA ASP A 588 22.09 -1.97 1.37
C ASP A 588 22.66 -1.72 2.79
N CYS A 589 23.91 -2.08 3.04
CA CYS A 589 24.58 -1.79 4.29
C CYS A 589 24.72 -0.29 4.52
N ALA A 590 25.17 0.45 3.51
CA ALA A 590 25.32 1.91 3.58
C ALA A 590 23.96 2.63 3.76
N ILE A 591 22.91 2.19 3.06
CA ILE A 591 21.56 2.74 3.21
C ILE A 591 21.03 2.47 4.63
N ASN A 592 21.18 1.27 5.15
CA ASN A 592 20.72 0.94 6.51
C ASN A 592 21.49 1.71 7.60
N ASP A 593 22.79 1.92 7.43
CA ASP A 593 23.59 2.80 8.33
C ASP A 593 23.00 4.20 8.37
N LEU A 594 22.74 4.81 7.22
CA LEU A 594 22.16 6.14 7.13
C LEU A 594 20.75 6.24 7.69
N LEU A 595 19.91 5.21 7.46
CA LEU A 595 18.54 5.14 8.00
C LEU A 595 18.54 4.98 9.54
N ILE A 596 19.48 4.21 10.09
CA ILE A 596 19.67 4.11 11.54
C ILE A 596 20.05 5.48 12.11
N ARG A 597 21.02 6.16 11.52
CA ARG A 597 21.44 7.50 11.96
C ARG A 597 20.31 8.49 11.91
N GLN A 598 19.48 8.48 10.87
CA GLN A 598 18.29 9.30 10.76
C GLN A 598 17.28 8.99 11.90
N CYS A 599 17.00 7.72 12.16
CA CYS A 599 16.11 7.33 13.26
C CYS A 599 16.66 7.74 14.62
N LEU A 600 17.98 7.60 14.84
CA LEU A 600 18.65 7.96 16.08
C LEU A 600 18.65 9.49 16.32
N ILE A 601 18.82 10.27 15.26
CA ILE A 601 18.70 11.72 15.30
C ILE A 601 17.30 12.12 15.76
N ILE A 602 16.25 11.52 15.19
CA ILE A 602 14.86 11.78 15.59
C ILE A 602 14.61 11.38 17.06
N LEU A 603 15.08 10.21 17.49
CA LEU A 603 14.90 9.70 18.86
C LEU A 603 15.63 10.56 19.93
N THR A 604 16.80 11.11 19.60
CA THR A 604 17.57 11.95 20.53
C THR A 604 17.05 13.36 20.63
N TYR A 605 16.51 13.90 19.54
CA TYR A 605 15.86 15.20 19.52
C TYR A 605 14.67 15.25 20.51
N ASP A 606 13.93 14.14 20.62
CA ASP A 606 12.76 14.04 21.49
C ASP A 606 13.12 13.83 22.98
N LYS A 607 14.31 13.30 23.26
CA LYS A 607 14.78 13.03 24.65
C LYS A 607 15.55 14.22 25.30
N LYS A 608 16.00 15.22 24.52
CA LYS A 608 16.78 16.36 25.03
C LYS A 608 16.37 17.64 24.32
N ILE A 609 15.51 18.39 24.97
CA ILE A 609 14.91 19.65 24.49
C ILE A 609 15.92 20.79 24.20
N ASN A 610 17.23 20.63 24.37
CA ASN A 610 18.19 21.73 24.35
C ASN A 610 19.35 21.64 23.35
N HIS A 611 19.40 20.72 22.41
CA HIS A 611 20.41 20.74 21.36
C HIS A 611 19.79 20.84 19.96
N ARG A 612 20.00 22.00 19.32
CA ARG A 612 19.64 22.24 17.91
C ARG A 612 20.39 21.24 17.03
N LEU A 613 19.66 20.41 16.32
CA LEU A 613 20.21 19.66 15.20
C LEU A 613 20.70 20.67 14.17
N ASP A 614 21.94 20.53 13.76
CA ASP A 614 22.45 21.25 12.60
C ASP A 614 21.66 20.79 11.36
N THR A 615 20.81 21.67 10.87
CA THR A 615 19.94 21.44 9.70
C THR A 615 20.77 21.01 8.49
N LYS A 616 22.03 21.43 8.43
CA LYS A 616 22.98 21.06 7.38
C LYS A 616 23.30 19.58 7.44
N THR A 617 23.61 19.04 8.62
CA THR A 617 23.91 17.61 8.81
C THR A 617 22.71 16.73 8.46
N TYR A 618 21.47 17.15 8.78
CA TYR A 618 20.25 16.43 8.42
C TYR A 618 20.04 16.43 6.91
N ASN A 619 20.17 17.58 6.26
CA ASN A 619 19.99 17.71 4.81
C ASN A 619 21.06 16.96 4.04
N ASP A 620 22.31 17.00 4.48
CA ASP A 620 23.41 16.24 3.90
C ASP A 620 23.18 14.72 4.02
N LEU A 621 22.62 14.27 5.15
CA LEU A 621 22.25 12.87 5.37
C LEU A 621 21.12 12.42 4.43
N MET A 622 20.07 13.24 4.29
CA MET A 622 18.95 12.95 3.39
C MET A 622 19.39 12.91 1.93
N LYS A 623 20.23 13.86 1.50
CA LYS A 623 20.79 13.89 0.16
C LYS A 623 21.59 12.63 -0.16
N LYS A 624 22.43 12.16 0.77
CA LYS A 624 23.21 10.93 0.62
C LYS A 624 22.32 9.68 0.56
N ILE A 625 21.23 9.61 1.35
CA ILE A 625 20.26 8.51 1.27
C ILE A 625 19.61 8.46 -0.12
N ASP A 626 19.22 9.61 -0.65
CA ASP A 626 18.57 9.69 -1.96
C ASP A 626 19.55 9.38 -3.11
N GLU A 627 20.79 9.82 -3.02
CA GLU A 627 21.86 9.48 -3.96
C GLU A 627 22.13 7.97 -3.98
N LEU A 628 22.21 7.32 -2.80
CA LEU A 628 22.40 5.89 -2.71
C LEU A 628 21.19 5.07 -3.22
N LYS A 629 19.97 5.55 -3.02
CA LYS A 629 18.77 4.91 -3.57
C LYS A 629 18.70 4.98 -5.10
N GLN A 630 19.21 6.06 -5.68
CA GLN A 630 19.25 6.29 -7.13
C GLN A 630 20.46 5.62 -7.80
N TRP A 631 21.40 5.10 -7.02
CA TRP A 631 22.60 4.45 -7.53
C TRP A 631 22.25 3.23 -8.37
N ASN A 632 22.53 3.30 -9.66
CA ASN A 632 22.32 2.23 -10.62
C ASN A 632 23.65 1.49 -10.82
N LEU A 633 23.63 0.17 -10.65
CA LEU A 633 24.76 -0.75 -10.85
C LEU A 633 25.25 -0.83 -12.31
N LYS A 634 24.62 -0.12 -13.25
CA LYS A 634 25.07 -0.05 -14.64
C LYS A 634 26.32 0.81 -14.71
N GLU A 635 27.45 0.19 -15.05
CA GLU A 635 28.65 0.90 -15.47
C GLU A 635 28.31 1.90 -16.58
N ASN A 636 28.67 3.17 -16.34
CA ASN A 636 28.71 4.10 -17.44
C ASN A 636 29.75 3.60 -18.47
N ALA A 637 29.42 3.71 -19.75
CA ALA A 637 30.18 3.22 -20.89
C ALA A 637 31.68 3.65 -20.98
N ASN A 638 32.18 4.39 -19.99
CA ASN A 638 33.53 4.91 -19.89
C ASN A 638 34.33 4.39 -18.69
N GLY A 639 33.88 3.35 -17.98
CA GLY A 639 34.67 2.68 -16.94
C GLY A 639 35.03 3.54 -15.72
N LYS A 640 34.36 4.68 -15.52
CA LYS A 640 34.54 5.53 -14.32
C LYS A 640 33.36 5.36 -13.39
N THR A 641 33.51 4.51 -12.40
CA THR A 641 32.59 4.42 -11.25
C THR A 641 32.74 5.70 -10.44
N ILE A 642 31.71 6.55 -10.44
CA ILE A 642 31.70 7.76 -9.60
C ILE A 642 31.20 7.32 -8.23
N TRP A 643 32.10 7.28 -7.26
CA TRP A 643 31.83 7.04 -5.84
C TRP A 643 31.90 8.37 -5.10
N PHE A 644 30.92 8.66 -4.26
CA PHE A 644 30.91 9.81 -3.36
C PHE A 644 31.28 9.42 -1.93
#